data_7d89fc95423fff90d6847d5886fb393b
#
_entry.id   7d89fc95423fff90d6847d5886fb393b
#
_cell.length_a   1.000
_cell.length_b   1.000
_cell.length_c   1.000
_cell.angle_alpha   90.00
_cell.angle_beta   90.00
_cell.angle_gamma   90.00
#
_symmetry.space_group_name_H-M   'P 1'
#
loop_
_entity.id
_entity.type
_entity.pdbx_description
1 polymer ?
#
loop_
_entity_poly.entity_id
_entity_poly.type
_entity_poly.pdbx_seq_one_letter_code
_entity_poly.pdbx_strand_id
1 'polypeptide(L)'
;MQQTHTTDQSAPAEAPAHPAIAPRAALLARMRRLLPGLLAALLFGALALRAPTALVALLGLGCAAALAAQPEALRGLRRLAAWPGLAHAVALAAVLALGAGLRFWGLGFGLPYLEHPDEWAVADRAVAMLQTGDYNPGSFIYPTLYTYMQLGVAVLHFLWGASAGIYRTVAEIEPARFYLWGRALTALLGTAALGLTYLLGRRLYSRTAGLAAAALLAVLPAAVGDAHYITTDTPSMFFTLLAFLPIAALALPPVGTGAGWRRAAALALLGGLGAGLAAATKYNAAVLVIPLGYALALAARESNGEQTLRAAAGRFLLFGLCALLGLLLGFTLGTPLWLRELPKLLDDIASVLVHYKFTGHPGAESSQPALFYWDTFRANGLLVALAFLAGTLLAFLRRSRADLLVLAFAAPYFLQMTGLKVVFVRNTMPLLPFLCLMAGAALAVLLAYGKSQELNSEARGLRLEARELKTQNSKPKTRIAAALMLLFALASPLEQSARDNWLRAQPTTRVLATGWVEQQAADGARIWLEDQTLILPPRLRVQGGEPVTSHPPEWYRQNGFRFLVVNRSTRRNDAEALAAFGAPAAEFAPNGQRHGPRFSVYDTGLGDLAAEPRTRSGATLGAGALALDGYRHPAEARPGETLPLALYWRAERALPQDYVVFVHLLGPNGDKVAQRDTPPLDGSLPTSRWQPGVLIRDDQDLALPPGLPPGTYTLVVGMYDPQTIVSINDVGPIPLGEVVVR
;
A
#
# COMPACT_ATOMS: atom_id res chain seq x y z
N MET A 1 98.74 9.04 32.98
CA MET A 1 99.20 7.70 33.43
C MET A 1 98.34 6.66 32.84
N GLN A 2 98.91 5.88 31.98
CA GLN A 2 98.77 4.47 31.67
C GLN A 2 97.40 4.03 31.13
N GLN A 3 97.38 3.75 29.86
CA GLN A 3 97.73 2.53 29.08
C GLN A 3 96.58 1.60 28.94
N THR A 4 96.06 1.55 27.70
CA THR A 4 96.17 0.48 26.69
C THR A 4 95.61 -0.88 27.10
N HIS A 5 94.63 -1.36 26.36
CA HIS A 5 94.84 -2.54 25.48
C HIS A 5 93.64 -2.81 24.60
N THR A 6 93.90 -2.93 23.32
CA THR A 6 93.09 -3.49 22.22
C THR A 6 92.93 -4.99 22.35
N THR A 7 91.84 -5.53 22.03
CA THR A 7 91.69 -6.84 21.35
C THR A 7 90.53 -6.89 20.41
N ASP A 8 90.90 -7.10 19.21
CA ASP A 8 90.15 -7.47 18.02
C ASP A 8 89.52 -8.81 18.20
N GLN A 9 88.21 -8.98 17.91
CA GLN A 9 87.57 -10.28 17.56
C GLN A 9 86.52 -10.08 16.50
N SER A 10 86.83 -10.57 15.31
CA SER A 10 86.09 -10.83 14.14
C SER A 10 84.77 -11.54 14.41
N ALA A 11 83.62 -10.98 13.96
CA ALA A 11 82.36 -11.61 13.88
C ALA A 11 82.23 -12.47 12.58
N PRO A 12 81.55 -13.65 12.60
CA PRO A 12 81.39 -14.47 11.41
C PRO A 12 80.31 -13.93 10.49
N ALA A 13 80.53 -14.08 9.18
CA ALA A 13 79.71 -13.69 8.08
C ALA A 13 78.31 -14.35 8.12
N GLU A 14 77.24 -13.57 8.10
CA GLU A 14 75.86 -14.03 7.86
C GLU A 14 75.71 -14.49 6.40
N ALA A 15 75.14 -15.73 6.24
CA ALA A 15 74.76 -16.28 4.97
C ALA A 15 73.54 -15.56 4.37
N PRO A 16 73.43 -15.39 3.05
CA PRO A 16 72.32 -14.64 2.44
C PRO A 16 70.99 -15.41 2.56
N ALA A 17 70.01 -14.74 3.16
CA ALA A 17 68.64 -15.24 3.27
C ALA A 17 67.97 -15.36 1.88
N HIS A 18 67.37 -16.50 1.60
CA HIS A 18 66.62 -16.78 0.36
C HIS A 18 65.42 -15.84 0.16
N PRO A 19 65.24 -15.14 -0.97
CA PRO A 19 64.15 -14.20 -1.22
C PRO A 19 62.96 -14.84 -1.95
N ALA A 20 62.40 -15.95 -1.49
CA ALA A 20 61.36 -16.64 -2.25
C ALA A 20 59.96 -16.74 -1.59
N ILE A 21 59.74 -16.19 -0.38
CA ILE A 21 58.46 -16.33 0.35
C ILE A 21 57.63 -15.01 0.47
N ALA A 22 58.25 -13.85 0.25
CA ALA A 22 57.61 -12.57 0.43
C ALA A 22 56.46 -12.21 -0.58
N PRO A 23 56.48 -12.59 -1.88
CA PRO A 23 55.41 -12.15 -2.81
C PRO A 23 54.11 -12.91 -2.64
N ARG A 24 54.10 -14.20 -2.21
CA ARG A 24 52.85 -14.96 -2.01
C ARG A 24 52.07 -14.48 -0.79
N ALA A 25 52.71 -14.14 0.31
CA ALA A 25 52.04 -13.66 1.51
C ALA A 25 51.43 -12.25 1.28
N ALA A 26 52.13 -11.40 0.53
CA ALA A 26 51.64 -10.05 0.17
C ALA A 26 50.43 -10.13 -0.82
N LEU A 27 50.47 -11.08 -1.77
CA LEU A 27 49.37 -11.30 -2.70
C LEU A 27 48.12 -11.83 -1.97
N LEU A 28 48.28 -12.82 -1.09
CA LEU A 28 47.19 -13.36 -0.27
C LEU A 28 46.59 -12.32 0.67
N ALA A 29 47.39 -11.42 1.23
CA ALA A 29 46.94 -10.30 2.05
C ALA A 29 46.15 -9.28 1.22
N ARG A 30 46.62 -8.98 -0.03
CA ARG A 30 45.84 -8.12 -0.96
C ARG A 30 44.53 -8.78 -1.40
N MET A 31 44.50 -10.05 -1.75
CA MET A 31 43.29 -10.78 -2.10
C MET A 31 42.28 -10.80 -0.95
N ARG A 32 42.74 -11.04 0.29
CA ARG A 32 41.86 -10.98 1.49
C ARG A 32 41.27 -9.59 1.72
N ARG A 33 41.94 -8.50 1.35
CA ARG A 33 41.40 -7.13 1.47
C ARG A 33 40.37 -6.78 0.39
N LEU A 34 40.52 -7.36 -0.83
CA LEU A 34 39.64 -7.08 -1.96
C LEU A 34 38.37 -7.98 -1.97
N LEU A 35 38.45 -9.16 -1.35
CA LEU A 35 37.40 -10.16 -1.37
C LEU A 35 36.04 -9.64 -0.86
N PRO A 36 35.94 -8.90 0.27
CA PRO A 36 34.65 -8.38 0.72
C PRO A 36 34.04 -7.35 -0.24
N GLY A 37 34.87 -6.52 -0.86
CA GLY A 37 34.40 -5.55 -1.87
C GLY A 37 33.89 -6.25 -3.14
N LEU A 38 34.58 -7.30 -3.59
CA LEU A 38 34.16 -8.09 -4.73
C LEU A 38 32.84 -8.84 -4.44
N LEU A 39 32.72 -9.45 -3.25
CA LEU A 39 31.49 -10.13 -2.84
C LEU A 39 30.34 -9.16 -2.64
N ALA A 40 30.58 -7.95 -2.13
CA ALA A 40 29.57 -6.90 -2.03
C ALA A 40 29.12 -6.42 -3.41
N ALA A 41 30.03 -6.26 -4.37
CA ALA A 41 29.70 -5.91 -5.75
C ALA A 41 28.90 -7.02 -6.45
N LEU A 42 29.25 -8.30 -6.23
CA LEU A 42 28.51 -9.44 -6.74
C LEU A 42 27.13 -9.56 -6.09
N LEU A 43 27.00 -9.28 -4.78
CA LEU A 43 25.72 -9.24 -4.07
C LEU A 43 24.82 -8.13 -4.63
N PHE A 44 25.39 -6.94 -4.82
CA PHE A 44 24.65 -5.82 -5.42
C PHE A 44 24.22 -6.10 -6.85
N GLY A 45 25.13 -6.70 -7.65
CA GLY A 45 24.81 -7.15 -9.01
C GLY A 45 23.73 -8.24 -9.04
N ALA A 46 23.77 -9.22 -8.13
CA ALA A 46 22.77 -10.26 -8.02
C ALA A 46 21.40 -9.71 -7.61
N LEU A 47 21.36 -8.73 -6.70
CA LEU A 47 20.13 -8.00 -6.34
C LEU A 47 19.57 -7.19 -7.53
N ALA A 48 20.43 -6.46 -8.24
CA ALA A 48 20.05 -5.67 -9.40
C ALA A 48 19.55 -6.53 -10.58
N LEU A 49 20.15 -7.69 -10.79
CA LEU A 49 19.80 -8.67 -11.84
C LEU A 49 18.66 -9.62 -11.46
N ARG A 50 18.00 -9.41 -10.30
CA ARG A 50 16.91 -10.27 -9.80
C ARG A 50 17.29 -11.77 -9.70
N ALA A 51 18.52 -12.03 -9.28
CA ALA A 51 19.02 -13.40 -9.11
C ALA A 51 18.19 -14.18 -8.07
N PRO A 52 18.16 -15.53 -8.12
CA PRO A 52 17.46 -16.35 -7.14
C PRO A 52 17.84 -16.00 -5.70
N THR A 53 16.88 -15.98 -4.79
CA THR A 53 17.05 -15.58 -3.38
C THR A 53 18.13 -16.38 -2.65
N ALA A 54 18.29 -17.67 -3.01
CA ALA A 54 19.34 -18.52 -2.48
C ALA A 54 20.76 -18.00 -2.82
N LEU A 55 20.97 -17.51 -4.05
CA LEU A 55 22.26 -16.95 -4.48
C LEU A 55 22.55 -15.63 -3.76
N VAL A 56 21.54 -14.79 -3.61
CA VAL A 56 21.65 -13.51 -2.86
C VAL A 56 21.99 -13.78 -1.39
N ALA A 57 21.35 -14.77 -0.77
CA ALA A 57 21.63 -15.18 0.61
C ALA A 57 23.04 -15.76 0.76
N LEU A 58 23.50 -16.62 -0.16
CA LEU A 58 24.85 -17.18 -0.16
C LEU A 58 25.93 -16.10 -0.34
N LEU A 59 25.71 -15.16 -1.24
CA LEU A 59 26.63 -14.01 -1.45
C LEU A 59 26.66 -13.10 -0.23
N GLY A 60 25.50 -12.86 0.42
CA GLY A 60 25.39 -12.10 1.66
C GLY A 60 26.14 -12.77 2.82
N LEU A 61 25.97 -14.08 3.00
CA LEU A 61 26.72 -14.90 3.98
C LEU A 61 28.23 -14.91 3.69
N GLY A 62 28.59 -15.04 2.42
CA GLY A 62 30.00 -14.99 1.97
C GLY A 62 30.63 -13.63 2.26
N CYS A 63 29.90 -12.55 2.02
CA CYS A 63 30.33 -11.17 2.34
C CYS A 63 30.55 -10.98 3.85
N ALA A 64 29.60 -11.44 4.67
CA ALA A 64 29.68 -11.37 6.12
C ALA A 64 30.86 -12.22 6.67
N ALA A 65 31.05 -13.43 6.14
CA ALA A 65 32.18 -14.30 6.51
C ALA A 65 33.53 -13.71 6.10
N ALA A 66 33.64 -13.13 4.90
CA ALA A 66 34.85 -12.49 4.41
C ALA A 66 35.22 -11.21 5.21
N LEU A 67 34.21 -10.42 5.61
CA LEU A 67 34.37 -9.27 6.52
C LEU A 67 34.82 -9.74 7.91
N ALA A 68 34.19 -10.79 8.44
CA ALA A 68 34.55 -11.36 9.75
C ALA A 68 35.97 -11.98 9.78
N ALA A 69 36.50 -12.41 8.64
CA ALA A 69 37.85 -12.98 8.53
C ALA A 69 38.98 -11.91 8.49
N GLN A 70 38.65 -10.62 8.44
CA GLN A 70 39.66 -9.55 8.42
C GLN A 70 40.11 -9.16 9.84
N PRO A 71 41.38 -9.29 10.21
CA PRO A 71 41.86 -8.99 11.56
C PRO A 71 41.71 -7.53 11.95
N GLU A 72 41.74 -6.60 10.99
CA GLU A 72 41.52 -5.17 11.22
C GLU A 72 40.03 -4.82 11.39
N ALA A 73 39.14 -5.42 10.59
CA ALA A 73 37.71 -5.33 10.77
C ALA A 73 37.25 -5.95 12.09
N LEU A 74 37.83 -7.08 12.49
CA LEU A 74 37.59 -7.71 13.80
C LEU A 74 38.07 -6.86 14.96
N ARG A 75 39.22 -6.18 14.83
CA ARG A 75 39.69 -5.22 15.84
C ARG A 75 38.81 -3.97 15.91
N GLY A 76 38.39 -3.43 14.76
CA GLY A 76 37.43 -2.33 14.67
C GLY A 76 36.08 -2.72 15.25
N LEU A 77 35.53 -3.87 14.84
CA LEU A 77 34.28 -4.43 15.38
C LEU A 77 34.35 -4.72 16.87
N ARG A 78 35.48 -5.23 17.40
CA ARG A 78 35.69 -5.43 18.85
C ARG A 78 35.75 -4.09 19.61
N ARG A 79 36.35 -3.04 19.05
CA ARG A 79 36.33 -1.69 19.64
C ARG A 79 34.94 -1.07 19.60
N LEU A 80 34.20 -1.23 18.49
CA LEU A 80 32.81 -0.81 18.36
C LEU A 80 31.90 -1.64 19.27
N ALA A 81 32.11 -2.95 19.36
CA ALA A 81 31.35 -3.82 20.26
C ALA A 81 31.61 -3.55 21.75
N ALA A 82 32.76 -2.90 22.06
CA ALA A 82 33.08 -2.45 23.42
C ALA A 82 32.24 -1.21 23.85
N TRP A 83 31.56 -0.51 22.92
CA TRP A 83 30.69 0.61 23.26
C TRP A 83 29.36 0.07 23.84
N PRO A 84 29.03 0.37 25.11
CA PRO A 84 27.80 -0.10 25.72
C PRO A 84 26.58 0.42 24.92
N GLY A 85 25.82 -0.48 24.36
CA GLY A 85 24.59 -0.18 23.63
C GLY A 85 24.71 -0.04 22.11
N LEU A 86 25.91 0.07 21.51
CA LEU A 86 26.06 0.20 20.05
C LEU A 86 25.53 -1.03 19.30
N ALA A 87 25.81 -2.24 19.79
CA ALA A 87 25.29 -3.46 19.18
C ALA A 87 23.75 -3.49 19.11
N HIS A 88 23.07 -2.98 20.17
CA HIS A 88 21.63 -2.85 20.16
C HIS A 88 21.13 -1.75 19.21
N ALA A 89 21.86 -0.63 19.11
CA ALA A 89 21.50 0.44 18.18
C ALA A 89 21.64 -0.02 16.72
N VAL A 90 22.72 -0.74 16.39
CA VAL A 90 22.93 -1.33 15.05
C VAL A 90 21.87 -2.38 14.75
N ALA A 91 21.56 -3.27 15.69
CA ALA A 91 20.52 -4.28 15.51
C ALA A 91 19.12 -3.63 15.32
N LEU A 92 18.80 -2.58 16.09
CA LEU A 92 17.57 -1.82 15.92
C LEU A 92 17.51 -1.14 14.55
N ALA A 93 18.61 -0.49 14.14
CA ALA A 93 18.70 0.15 12.83
C ALA A 93 18.50 -0.88 11.69
N ALA A 94 19.10 -2.06 11.82
CA ALA A 94 18.91 -3.16 10.87
C ALA A 94 17.43 -3.64 10.80
N VAL A 95 16.78 -3.79 11.96
CA VAL A 95 15.35 -4.16 12.03
C VAL A 95 14.47 -3.08 11.40
N LEU A 96 14.74 -1.81 11.70
CA LEU A 96 13.99 -0.69 11.11
C LEU A 96 14.20 -0.59 9.60
N ALA A 97 15.44 -0.76 9.14
CA ALA A 97 15.78 -0.75 7.70
C ALA A 97 15.12 -1.92 6.96
N LEU A 98 15.17 -3.14 7.53
CA LEU A 98 14.49 -4.31 6.98
C LEU A 98 12.97 -4.07 6.93
N GLY A 99 12.39 -3.61 8.04
CA GLY A 99 10.96 -3.36 8.12
C GLY A 99 10.49 -2.24 7.20
N ALA A 100 11.28 -1.19 7.02
CA ALA A 100 11.04 -0.14 6.02
C ALA A 100 11.15 -0.72 4.60
N GLY A 101 12.23 -1.44 4.30
CA GLY A 101 12.43 -2.08 2.99
C GLY A 101 11.24 -2.95 2.60
N LEU A 102 10.73 -3.79 3.51
CA LEU A 102 9.56 -4.63 3.25
C LEU A 102 8.27 -3.81 3.04
N ARG A 103 8.08 -2.67 3.71
CA ARG A 103 6.85 -1.85 3.60
C ARG A 103 6.86 -0.90 2.40
N PHE A 104 8.04 -0.51 1.93
CA PHE A 104 8.18 0.36 0.76
C PHE A 104 8.41 -0.41 -0.56
N TRP A 105 8.81 -1.69 -0.49
CA TRP A 105 9.05 -2.50 -1.68
C TRP A 105 7.73 -2.88 -2.36
N GLY A 106 7.54 -2.46 -3.59
CA GLY A 106 6.35 -2.75 -4.38
C GLY A 106 5.15 -1.85 -4.06
N LEU A 107 5.37 -0.67 -3.43
CA LEU A 107 4.30 0.22 -3.00
C LEU A 107 3.40 0.72 -4.15
N GLY A 108 3.93 0.80 -5.37
CA GLY A 108 3.18 1.16 -6.57
C GLY A 108 2.36 0.03 -7.20
N PHE A 109 2.21 -1.11 -6.46
CA PHE A 109 1.51 -2.27 -7.00
C PHE A 109 0.10 -1.94 -7.46
N GLY A 110 -0.31 -2.59 -8.56
CA GLY A 110 -1.64 -2.43 -9.14
C GLY A 110 -1.92 -1.09 -9.82
N LEU A 111 -1.20 -0.01 -9.49
CA LEU A 111 -1.47 1.31 -10.05
C LEU A 111 -1.39 1.31 -11.60
N PRO A 112 -2.33 2.04 -12.25
CA PRO A 112 -3.33 2.96 -11.71
C PRO A 112 -4.58 2.30 -11.12
N TYR A 113 -4.68 0.99 -11.11
CA TYR A 113 -5.83 0.24 -10.58
C TYR A 113 -5.76 0.11 -9.07
N LEU A 114 -6.93 0.16 -8.41
CA LEU A 114 -7.04 -0.07 -6.98
C LEU A 114 -7.26 -1.56 -6.70
N GLU A 115 -6.41 -2.11 -5.83
CA GLU A 115 -6.49 -3.50 -5.42
C GLU A 115 -7.23 -3.68 -4.09
N HIS A 116 -7.45 -2.59 -3.33
CA HIS A 116 -8.18 -2.63 -2.07
C HIS A 116 -9.40 -1.70 -2.10
N PRO A 117 -10.61 -2.24 -1.81
CA PRO A 117 -11.86 -1.48 -1.95
C PRO A 117 -11.97 -0.28 -0.99
N ASP A 118 -11.22 -0.25 0.11
CA ASP A 118 -11.31 0.83 1.11
C ASP A 118 -10.36 2.00 0.83
N GLU A 119 -9.40 1.87 -0.11
CA GLU A 119 -8.43 2.95 -0.38
C GLU A 119 -9.11 4.23 -0.89
N TRP A 120 -10.07 4.10 -1.82
CA TRP A 120 -10.79 5.25 -2.37
C TRP A 120 -11.59 6.01 -1.30
N ALA A 121 -12.14 5.30 -0.31
CA ALA A 121 -12.92 5.91 0.77
C ALA A 121 -12.13 6.94 1.60
N VAL A 122 -10.81 6.82 1.62
CA VAL A 122 -9.89 7.72 2.33
C VAL A 122 -9.16 8.64 1.36
N ALA A 123 -8.56 8.08 0.30
CA ALA A 123 -7.70 8.80 -0.63
C ALA A 123 -8.48 9.80 -1.50
N ASP A 124 -9.54 9.34 -2.16
CA ASP A 124 -10.33 10.20 -3.05
C ASP A 124 -11.04 11.30 -2.27
N ARG A 125 -11.48 10.98 -1.04
CA ARG A 125 -12.04 11.98 -0.13
C ARG A 125 -11.03 13.05 0.25
N ALA A 126 -9.79 12.67 0.57
CA ALA A 126 -8.73 13.63 0.88
C ALA A 126 -8.39 14.53 -0.31
N VAL A 127 -8.35 13.98 -1.52
CA VAL A 127 -8.16 14.74 -2.76
C VAL A 127 -9.35 15.65 -3.03
N ALA A 128 -10.59 15.15 -2.89
CA ALA A 128 -11.80 15.94 -3.08
C ALA A 128 -11.90 17.12 -2.10
N MET A 129 -11.54 16.92 -0.83
CA MET A 129 -11.44 18.01 0.17
C MET A 129 -10.48 19.12 -0.29
N LEU A 130 -9.33 18.76 -0.87
CA LEU A 130 -8.36 19.73 -1.37
C LEU A 130 -8.89 20.46 -2.63
N GLN A 131 -9.56 19.73 -3.52
CA GLN A 131 -10.08 20.28 -4.78
C GLN A 131 -11.27 21.22 -4.57
N THR A 132 -12.17 20.87 -3.64
CA THR A 132 -13.41 21.62 -3.39
C THR A 132 -13.25 22.73 -2.34
N GLY A 133 -12.23 22.61 -1.46
CA GLY A 133 -12.11 23.48 -0.27
C GLY A 133 -13.13 23.17 0.83
N ASP A 134 -13.97 22.14 0.65
CA ASP A 134 -14.84 21.64 1.71
C ASP A 134 -14.14 20.56 2.51
N TYR A 135 -13.76 20.90 3.74
CA TYR A 135 -13.05 20.01 4.65
C TYR A 135 -13.97 19.10 5.48
N ASN A 136 -15.28 19.07 5.20
CA ASN A 136 -16.18 18.11 5.81
C ASN A 136 -16.05 16.75 5.12
N PRO A 137 -15.67 15.68 5.84
CA PRO A 137 -15.53 14.36 5.23
C PRO A 137 -16.87 13.75 4.76
N GLY A 138 -18.02 14.28 5.22
CA GLY A 138 -19.37 13.82 4.84
C GLY A 138 -19.73 12.42 5.34
N SER A 139 -18.82 11.70 6.01
CA SER A 139 -19.05 10.38 6.61
C SER A 139 -18.06 10.11 7.73
N PHE A 140 -18.56 9.45 8.77
CA PHE A 140 -17.79 9.02 9.94
C PHE A 140 -17.79 7.47 10.10
N ILE A 141 -18.09 6.72 9.05
CA ILE A 141 -17.92 5.25 9.02
C ILE A 141 -16.49 4.88 9.42
N TYR A 142 -15.51 5.62 8.90
CA TYR A 142 -14.15 5.68 9.43
C TYR A 142 -13.95 6.99 10.19
N PRO A 143 -13.36 6.96 11.41
CA PRO A 143 -12.93 8.19 12.08
C PRO A 143 -11.91 8.94 11.21
N THR A 144 -11.86 10.26 11.31
CA THR A 144 -11.37 11.11 10.23
C THR A 144 -9.89 11.50 10.33
N LEU A 145 -9.18 11.17 11.42
CA LEU A 145 -7.77 11.54 11.61
C LEU A 145 -6.92 11.12 10.41
N TYR A 146 -7.08 9.88 9.97
CA TYR A 146 -6.26 9.39 8.86
C TYR A 146 -6.61 10.06 7.53
N THR A 147 -7.87 10.41 7.31
CA THR A 147 -8.31 11.19 6.13
C THR A 147 -7.67 12.59 6.13
N TYR A 148 -7.63 13.29 7.28
CA TYR A 148 -6.94 14.58 7.37
C TYR A 148 -5.42 14.47 7.23
N MET A 149 -4.80 13.38 7.69
CA MET A 149 -3.39 13.12 7.42
C MET A 149 -3.16 12.93 5.91
N GLN A 150 -4.04 12.20 5.22
CA GLN A 150 -3.98 12.04 3.77
C GLN A 150 -4.24 13.36 3.02
N LEU A 151 -5.10 14.23 3.54
CA LEU A 151 -5.26 15.60 3.02
C LEU A 151 -3.93 16.38 3.10
N GLY A 152 -3.22 16.28 4.23
CA GLY A 152 -1.88 16.87 4.36
C GLY A 152 -0.89 16.33 3.31
N VAL A 153 -0.94 15.01 3.04
CA VAL A 153 -0.12 14.39 1.98
C VAL A 153 -0.57 14.87 0.59
N ALA A 154 -1.88 15.06 0.34
CA ALA A 154 -2.38 15.59 -0.92
C ALA A 154 -1.91 17.03 -1.18
N VAL A 155 -1.84 17.87 -0.14
CA VAL A 155 -1.23 19.20 -0.22
C VAL A 155 0.25 19.11 -0.61
N LEU A 156 1.02 18.22 0.04
CA LEU A 156 2.44 18.02 -0.29
C LEU A 156 2.62 17.50 -1.73
N HIS A 157 1.76 16.58 -2.16
CA HIS A 157 1.75 16.07 -3.53
C HIS A 157 1.46 17.18 -4.55
N PHE A 158 0.47 18.03 -4.28
CA PHE A 158 0.18 19.19 -5.11
C PHE A 158 1.38 20.15 -5.20
N LEU A 159 1.96 20.52 -4.06
CA LEU A 159 3.11 21.44 -4.01
C LEU A 159 4.31 20.89 -4.79
N TRP A 160 4.58 19.59 -4.65
CA TRP A 160 5.61 18.91 -5.44
C TRP A 160 5.29 18.95 -6.94
N GLY A 161 4.06 18.57 -7.33
CA GLY A 161 3.64 18.57 -8.73
C GLY A 161 3.61 19.97 -9.35
N ALA A 162 3.21 20.99 -8.60
CA ALA A 162 3.25 22.38 -9.04
C ALA A 162 4.69 22.86 -9.24
N SER A 163 5.61 22.52 -8.33
CA SER A 163 7.03 22.84 -8.48
C SER A 163 7.69 22.14 -9.66
N ALA A 164 7.19 20.95 -10.02
CA ALA A 164 7.65 20.18 -11.18
C ALA A 164 6.94 20.56 -12.49
N GLY A 165 6.02 21.53 -12.48
CA GLY A 165 5.24 21.93 -13.64
C GLY A 165 4.16 20.93 -14.10
N ILE A 166 3.83 19.95 -13.26
CA ILE A 166 2.83 18.90 -13.56
C ILE A 166 1.41 19.44 -13.33
N TYR A 167 1.23 20.23 -12.26
CA TYR A 167 -0.06 20.81 -11.87
C TYR A 167 -0.01 22.32 -11.90
N ARG A 168 -1.05 22.96 -12.40
CA ARG A 168 -1.29 24.40 -12.33
C ARG A 168 -2.31 24.75 -11.25
N THR A 169 -3.30 23.86 -11.09
CA THR A 169 -4.38 24.00 -10.12
C THR A 169 -4.59 22.71 -9.35
N VAL A 170 -5.22 22.77 -8.18
CA VAL A 170 -5.55 21.57 -7.37
C VAL A 170 -6.54 20.65 -8.06
N ALA A 171 -7.35 21.19 -9.00
CA ALA A 171 -8.32 20.41 -9.78
C ALA A 171 -7.65 19.39 -10.72
N GLU A 172 -6.39 19.60 -11.07
CA GLU A 172 -5.63 18.71 -11.96
C GLU A 172 -5.03 17.48 -11.25
N ILE A 173 -5.21 17.37 -9.93
CA ILE A 173 -4.73 16.20 -9.19
C ILE A 173 -5.57 14.98 -9.56
N GLU A 174 -4.96 14.05 -10.27
CA GLU A 174 -5.55 12.73 -10.53
C GLU A 174 -5.40 11.83 -9.33
N PRO A 175 -6.49 11.24 -8.77
CA PRO A 175 -6.40 10.32 -7.64
C PRO A 175 -5.40 9.19 -7.86
N ALA A 176 -5.33 8.63 -9.06
CA ALA A 176 -4.40 7.55 -9.41
C ALA A 176 -2.92 7.91 -9.15
N ARG A 177 -2.51 9.16 -9.36
CA ARG A 177 -1.14 9.63 -9.09
C ARG A 177 -0.90 9.88 -7.60
N PHE A 178 -1.96 10.20 -6.86
CA PHE A 178 -1.90 10.43 -5.41
C PHE A 178 -1.70 9.13 -4.62
N TYR A 179 -2.24 7.98 -5.06
CA TYR A 179 -2.23 6.74 -4.28
C TYR A 179 -0.83 6.32 -3.80
N LEU A 180 0.21 6.48 -4.63
CA LEU A 180 1.58 6.17 -4.23
C LEU A 180 2.03 6.98 -3.00
N TRP A 181 1.69 8.27 -2.97
CA TRP A 181 2.03 9.17 -1.86
C TRP A 181 1.24 8.81 -0.58
N GLY A 182 -0.04 8.53 -0.73
CA GLY A 182 -0.89 8.10 0.38
C GLY A 182 -0.44 6.77 0.99
N ARG A 183 -0.06 5.78 0.17
CA ARG A 183 0.51 4.51 0.62
C ARG A 183 1.85 4.69 1.32
N ALA A 184 2.68 5.64 0.85
CA ALA A 184 3.96 5.95 1.50
C ALA A 184 3.76 6.44 2.95
N LEU A 185 2.72 7.22 3.23
CA LEU A 185 2.37 7.59 4.60
C LEU A 185 2.03 6.36 5.46
N THR A 186 1.22 5.42 4.95
CA THR A 186 0.90 4.18 5.69
C THR A 186 2.15 3.36 5.98
N ALA A 187 3.02 3.18 4.97
CA ALA A 187 4.29 2.47 5.11
C ALA A 187 5.22 3.14 6.14
N LEU A 188 5.24 4.48 6.18
CA LEU A 188 6.00 5.25 7.16
C LEU A 188 5.46 5.03 8.59
N LEU A 189 4.14 5.11 8.80
CA LEU A 189 3.49 4.84 10.09
C LEU A 189 3.74 3.40 10.55
N GLY A 190 3.62 2.42 9.62
CA GLY A 190 3.92 1.02 9.90
C GLY A 190 5.40 0.79 10.28
N THR A 191 6.33 1.52 9.66
CA THR A 191 7.76 1.49 10.02
C THR A 191 8.00 2.14 11.39
N ALA A 192 7.39 3.28 11.65
CA ALA A 192 7.49 3.97 12.94
C ALA A 192 6.92 3.13 14.10
N ALA A 193 5.87 2.33 13.85
CA ALA A 193 5.31 1.38 14.82
C ALA A 193 6.34 0.35 15.29
N LEU A 194 7.33 -0.04 14.47
CA LEU A 194 8.44 -0.91 14.89
C LEU A 194 9.29 -0.24 15.98
N GLY A 195 9.61 1.04 15.77
CA GLY A 195 10.34 1.84 16.76
C GLY A 195 9.59 1.99 18.06
N LEU A 196 8.26 2.25 18.01
CA LEU A 196 7.39 2.33 19.19
C LEU A 196 7.32 0.98 19.92
N THR A 197 7.22 -0.13 19.19
CA THR A 197 7.24 -1.49 19.76
C THR A 197 8.55 -1.77 20.49
N TYR A 198 9.70 -1.39 19.91
CA TYR A 198 11.00 -1.48 20.58
C TYR A 198 11.02 -0.66 21.86
N LEU A 199 10.58 0.60 21.82
CA LEU A 199 10.59 1.51 22.97
C LEU A 199 9.71 0.97 24.10
N LEU A 200 8.53 0.46 23.78
CA LEU A 200 7.62 -0.18 24.75
C LEU A 200 8.24 -1.45 25.32
N GLY A 201 8.77 -2.34 24.48
CA GLY A 201 9.39 -3.57 24.97
C GLY A 201 10.62 -3.33 25.84
N ARG A 202 11.43 -2.33 25.49
CA ARG A 202 12.55 -1.87 26.31
C ARG A 202 12.08 -1.34 27.67
N ARG A 203 10.96 -0.61 27.69
CA ARG A 203 10.42 -0.02 28.92
C ARG A 203 9.73 -1.05 29.80
N LEU A 204 8.90 -1.89 29.21
CA LEU A 204 8.06 -2.86 29.94
C LEU A 204 8.87 -4.08 30.43
N TYR A 205 9.86 -4.50 29.65
CA TYR A 205 10.58 -5.74 29.90
C TYR A 205 12.12 -5.55 29.85
N SER A 206 12.69 -5.48 28.65
CA SER A 206 14.14 -5.29 28.45
C SER A 206 14.45 -4.84 27.03
N ARG A 207 15.71 -4.36 26.80
CA ARG A 207 16.20 -4.02 25.45
C ARG A 207 16.10 -5.21 24.50
N THR A 208 16.42 -6.41 24.98
CA THR A 208 16.36 -7.65 24.17
C THR A 208 14.92 -8.03 23.83
N ALA A 209 13.99 -7.92 24.79
CA ALA A 209 12.56 -8.17 24.54
C ALA A 209 11.99 -7.18 23.51
N GLY A 210 12.34 -5.89 23.64
CA GLY A 210 11.94 -4.87 22.69
C GLY A 210 12.47 -5.11 21.27
N LEU A 211 13.75 -5.50 21.16
CA LEU A 211 14.36 -5.80 19.87
C LEU A 211 13.73 -7.03 19.20
N ALA A 212 13.50 -8.10 19.97
CA ALA A 212 12.84 -9.30 19.46
C ALA A 212 11.39 -9.02 19.04
N ALA A 213 10.65 -8.22 19.80
CA ALA A 213 9.29 -7.82 19.45
C ALA A 213 9.24 -6.99 18.18
N ALA A 214 10.13 -6.00 18.04
CA ALA A 214 10.23 -5.19 16.81
C ALA A 214 10.66 -6.02 15.60
N ALA A 215 11.59 -6.97 15.77
CA ALA A 215 12.03 -7.87 14.70
C ALA A 215 10.90 -8.80 14.22
N LEU A 216 10.11 -9.36 15.14
CA LEU A 216 8.92 -10.14 14.80
C LEU A 216 7.93 -9.28 14.00
N LEU A 217 7.55 -8.11 14.52
CA LEU A 217 6.59 -7.22 13.85
C LEU A 217 7.10 -6.72 12.49
N ALA A 218 8.43 -6.58 12.32
CA ALA A 218 9.03 -6.12 11.08
C ALA A 218 8.75 -7.05 9.91
N VAL A 219 8.66 -8.36 10.15
CA VAL A 219 8.57 -9.39 9.12
C VAL A 219 7.20 -10.07 9.02
N LEU A 220 6.24 -9.77 9.94
CA LEU A 220 4.91 -10.40 9.90
C LEU A 220 4.17 -10.07 8.59
N PRO A 221 3.77 -11.07 7.77
CA PRO A 221 3.08 -10.86 6.50
C PRO A 221 1.84 -9.97 6.61
N ALA A 222 1.01 -10.18 7.64
CA ALA A 222 -0.16 -9.35 7.90
C ALA A 222 0.21 -7.88 8.10
N ALA A 223 1.21 -7.57 8.93
CA ALA A 223 1.63 -6.20 9.22
C ALA A 223 2.42 -5.54 8.07
N VAL A 224 3.14 -6.33 7.27
CA VAL A 224 3.82 -5.87 6.06
C VAL A 224 2.79 -5.60 4.98
N GLY A 225 1.86 -6.54 4.75
CA GLY A 225 0.84 -6.43 3.71
C GLY A 225 -0.10 -5.24 3.91
N ASP A 226 -0.62 -5.06 5.13
CA ASP A 226 -1.54 -3.95 5.44
C ASP A 226 -0.89 -2.57 5.29
N ALA A 227 0.43 -2.47 5.51
CA ALA A 227 1.17 -1.22 5.35
C ALA A 227 1.28 -0.73 3.88
N HIS A 228 0.85 -1.52 2.90
CA HIS A 228 0.84 -1.15 1.49
C HIS A 228 -0.44 -0.44 1.03
N TYR A 229 -1.46 -0.37 1.88
CA TYR A 229 -2.78 0.18 1.52
C TYR A 229 -3.09 1.47 2.28
N ILE A 230 -3.88 2.35 1.66
CA ILE A 230 -4.43 3.54 2.32
C ILE A 230 -5.64 3.12 3.16
N THR A 231 -5.38 2.41 4.27
CA THR A 231 -6.41 1.96 5.22
C THR A 231 -6.12 2.48 6.63
N THR A 232 -7.12 2.44 7.50
CA THR A 232 -7.01 2.93 8.88
C THR A 232 -6.31 1.97 9.84
N ASP A 233 -6.01 0.74 9.40
CA ASP A 233 -5.57 -0.35 10.26
C ASP A 233 -4.12 -0.18 10.75
N THR A 234 -3.17 0.02 9.85
CA THR A 234 -1.77 0.35 10.19
C THR A 234 -1.65 1.68 10.95
N PRO A 235 -2.34 2.79 10.57
CA PRO A 235 -2.40 3.99 11.39
C PRO A 235 -2.96 3.76 12.80
N SER A 236 -4.01 2.95 12.95
CA SER A 236 -4.57 2.59 14.26
C SER A 236 -3.56 1.85 15.14
N MET A 237 -2.78 0.92 14.57
CA MET A 237 -1.67 0.25 15.26
C MET A 237 -0.65 1.28 15.76
N PHE A 238 -0.25 2.24 14.91
CA PHE A 238 0.72 3.27 15.27
C PHE A 238 0.21 4.15 16.43
N PHE A 239 -1.01 4.70 16.33
CA PHE A 239 -1.56 5.57 17.37
C PHE A 239 -1.86 4.82 18.65
N THR A 240 -2.25 3.54 18.60
CA THR A 240 -2.39 2.67 19.77
C THR A 240 -1.06 2.53 20.52
N LEU A 241 0.03 2.25 19.81
CA LEU A 241 1.37 2.18 20.41
C LEU A 241 1.85 3.52 20.95
N LEU A 242 1.58 4.61 20.23
CA LEU A 242 1.92 5.97 20.67
C LEU A 242 1.22 6.33 21.97
N ALA A 243 -0.09 6.02 22.09
CA ALA A 243 -0.87 6.20 23.31
C ALA A 243 -0.33 5.35 24.48
N PHE A 244 0.12 4.14 24.18
CA PHE A 244 0.60 3.20 25.21
C PHE A 244 1.92 3.63 25.86
N LEU A 245 2.72 4.49 25.21
CA LEU A 245 3.98 5.01 25.81
C LEU A 245 3.74 5.83 27.08
N PRO A 246 2.93 6.90 27.10
CA PRO A 246 2.62 7.64 28.32
C PRO A 246 1.81 6.79 29.33
N ILE A 247 0.93 5.87 28.86
CA ILE A 247 0.21 4.92 29.73
C ILE A 247 1.20 4.02 30.48
N ALA A 248 2.19 3.44 29.77
CA ALA A 248 3.24 2.63 30.38
C ALA A 248 4.16 3.47 31.30
N ALA A 249 4.37 4.75 30.96
CA ALA A 249 5.15 5.68 31.77
C ALA A 249 4.43 6.03 33.08
N LEU A 250 3.12 6.10 33.06
CA LEU A 250 2.26 6.34 34.20
C LEU A 250 2.19 5.09 35.12
N ALA A 251 2.02 3.90 34.53
CA ALA A 251 1.91 2.64 35.27
C ALA A 251 3.22 2.19 35.93
N LEU A 252 4.37 2.52 35.32
CA LEU A 252 5.69 2.03 35.72
C LEU A 252 6.70 3.21 35.80
N PRO A 253 6.62 4.04 36.84
CA PRO A 253 7.59 5.14 37.02
C PRO A 253 9.01 4.60 37.26
N PRO A 254 10.07 5.36 36.93
CA PRO A 254 11.44 4.98 37.29
C PRO A 254 11.63 4.82 38.80
N VAL A 255 12.42 3.81 39.20
CA VAL A 255 12.75 3.55 40.61
C VAL A 255 13.45 4.78 41.22
N GLY A 256 12.99 5.23 42.40
CA GLY A 256 13.59 6.35 43.13
C GLY A 256 13.16 7.76 42.70
N THR A 257 12.42 7.89 41.59
CA THR A 257 11.76 9.16 41.25
C THR A 257 10.30 9.06 41.70
N GLY A 258 9.96 9.48 42.91
CA GLY A 258 8.56 9.67 43.28
C GLY A 258 7.91 10.51 42.16
N ALA A 259 6.98 9.93 41.41
CA ALA A 259 6.29 10.66 40.36
C ALA A 259 5.47 11.77 41.02
N GLY A 260 6.00 12.99 41.04
CA GLY A 260 5.25 14.13 41.56
C GLY A 260 3.89 14.17 40.83
N TRP A 261 2.82 14.50 41.53
CA TRP A 261 1.46 14.51 41.00
C TRP A 261 1.30 15.24 39.65
N ARG A 262 2.12 16.30 39.43
CA ARG A 262 2.18 17.05 38.14
C ARG A 262 2.60 16.16 36.96
N ARG A 263 3.63 15.33 37.18
CA ARG A 263 4.08 14.38 36.16
C ARG A 263 3.03 13.31 35.86
N ALA A 264 2.41 12.77 36.92
CA ALA A 264 1.34 11.79 36.74
C ALA A 264 0.13 12.39 36.01
N ALA A 265 -0.29 13.62 36.32
CA ALA A 265 -1.34 14.34 35.65
C ALA A 265 -1.00 14.61 34.16
N ALA A 266 0.25 15.02 33.87
CA ALA A 266 0.71 15.21 32.49
C ALA A 266 0.73 13.91 31.69
N LEU A 267 1.18 12.79 32.29
CA LEU A 267 1.15 11.48 31.65
C LEU A 267 -0.27 10.96 31.45
N ALA A 268 -1.18 11.22 32.38
CA ALA A 268 -2.60 10.92 32.23
C ALA A 268 -3.24 11.69 31.07
N LEU A 269 -2.96 13.00 30.99
CA LEU A 269 -3.40 13.84 29.86
C LEU A 269 -2.86 13.33 28.52
N LEU A 270 -1.55 13.03 28.43
CA LEU A 270 -0.92 12.50 27.22
C LEU A 270 -1.42 11.11 26.85
N GLY A 271 -1.66 10.23 27.86
CA GLY A 271 -2.26 8.92 27.64
C GLY A 271 -3.67 9.02 27.08
N GLY A 272 -4.48 9.95 27.65
CA GLY A 272 -5.80 10.27 27.13
C GLY A 272 -5.74 10.84 25.71
N LEU A 273 -4.87 11.82 25.46
CA LEU A 273 -4.67 12.43 24.13
C LEU A 273 -4.34 11.37 23.09
N GLY A 274 -3.39 10.49 23.39
CA GLY A 274 -3.06 9.38 22.50
C GLY A 274 -4.23 8.42 22.26
N ALA A 275 -4.98 8.07 23.31
CA ALA A 275 -6.18 7.22 23.19
C ALA A 275 -7.27 7.89 22.35
N GLY A 276 -7.46 9.20 22.49
CA GLY A 276 -8.37 9.99 21.64
C GLY A 276 -7.96 10.01 20.18
N LEU A 277 -6.68 10.23 19.89
CA LEU A 277 -6.13 10.14 18.51
C LEU A 277 -6.26 8.74 17.93
N ALA A 278 -6.01 7.69 18.73
CA ALA A 278 -6.19 6.30 18.29
C ALA A 278 -7.66 6.02 17.95
N ALA A 279 -8.61 6.46 18.81
CA ALA A 279 -10.04 6.33 18.55
C ALA A 279 -10.49 7.15 17.33
N ALA A 280 -9.88 8.33 17.10
CA ALA A 280 -10.09 9.16 15.91
C ALA A 280 -9.47 8.57 14.64
N THR A 281 -8.70 7.46 14.76
CA THR A 281 -8.19 6.68 13.62
C THR A 281 -9.09 5.47 13.35
N LYS A 282 -9.46 4.75 14.40
CA LYS A 282 -10.37 3.59 14.36
C LYS A 282 -11.08 3.40 15.69
N TYR A 283 -12.41 3.33 15.72
CA TYR A 283 -13.22 3.31 16.95
C TYR A 283 -12.87 2.16 17.91
N ASN A 284 -12.45 1.00 17.39
CA ASN A 284 -12.06 -0.15 18.21
C ASN A 284 -10.84 0.12 19.10
N ALA A 285 -10.03 1.14 18.83
CA ALA A 285 -8.94 1.58 19.69
C ALA A 285 -9.44 2.20 21.03
N ALA A 286 -10.73 2.48 21.16
CA ALA A 286 -11.34 2.93 22.43
C ALA A 286 -11.09 1.95 23.60
N VAL A 287 -10.77 0.68 23.32
CA VAL A 287 -10.31 -0.31 24.33
C VAL A 287 -9.11 0.19 25.16
N LEU A 288 -8.34 1.17 24.64
CA LEU A 288 -7.24 1.82 25.38
C LEU A 288 -7.66 2.45 26.72
N VAL A 289 -8.94 2.75 26.92
CA VAL A 289 -9.44 3.25 28.23
C VAL A 289 -9.22 2.26 29.36
N ILE A 290 -9.14 0.94 29.06
CA ILE A 290 -8.94 -0.12 30.08
C ILE A 290 -7.50 -0.09 30.62
N PRO A 291 -6.42 -0.20 29.80
CA PRO A 291 -5.05 -0.07 30.29
C PRO A 291 -4.77 1.33 30.86
N LEU A 292 -5.41 2.39 30.35
CA LEU A 292 -5.32 3.74 30.91
C LEU A 292 -5.92 3.78 32.32
N GLY A 293 -7.11 3.24 32.54
CA GLY A 293 -7.74 3.13 33.86
C GLY A 293 -6.89 2.33 34.83
N TYR A 294 -6.31 1.22 34.41
CA TYR A 294 -5.36 0.45 35.22
C TYR A 294 -4.12 1.28 35.62
N ALA A 295 -3.53 2.02 34.66
CA ALA A 295 -2.39 2.89 34.93
C ALA A 295 -2.74 4.03 35.93
N LEU A 296 -3.94 4.64 35.79
CA LEU A 296 -4.45 5.66 36.69
C LEU A 296 -4.60 5.11 38.10
N ALA A 297 -5.14 3.89 38.25
CA ALA A 297 -5.31 3.25 39.53
C ALA A 297 -3.96 2.95 40.23
N LEU A 298 -2.96 2.53 39.47
CA LEU A 298 -1.60 2.32 40.00
C LEU A 298 -0.98 3.66 40.45
N ALA A 299 -1.02 4.69 39.59
CA ALA A 299 -0.44 6.01 39.87
C ALA A 299 -1.12 6.70 41.06
N ALA A 300 -2.43 6.52 41.24
CA ALA A 300 -3.17 7.06 42.38
C ALA A 300 -2.73 6.44 43.71
N ARG A 301 -2.28 5.18 43.71
CA ARG A 301 -1.81 4.44 44.89
C ARG A 301 -0.33 4.68 45.22
N GLU A 302 0.48 5.11 44.27
CA GLU A 302 1.91 5.38 44.46
C GLU A 302 2.12 6.77 45.07
N SER A 303 2.31 6.84 46.40
CA SER A 303 2.67 8.06 47.13
C SER A 303 3.60 7.74 48.30
N ASN A 304 4.56 8.64 48.53
CA ASN A 304 5.46 8.56 49.68
C ASN A 304 4.75 9.06 50.95
N GLY A 305 4.19 8.15 51.74
CA GLY A 305 3.58 8.47 53.03
C GLY A 305 2.30 7.67 53.33
N GLU A 306 1.73 7.87 54.50
CA GLU A 306 0.46 7.24 54.92
C GLU A 306 -0.67 7.61 53.95
N GLN A 307 -1.21 6.61 53.29
CA GLN A 307 -2.24 6.83 52.29
C GLN A 307 -3.62 6.56 52.85
N THR A 308 -4.39 7.61 53.03
CA THR A 308 -5.83 7.44 53.22
C THR A 308 -6.50 7.09 51.88
N LEU A 309 -7.51 6.22 51.91
CA LEU A 309 -8.31 5.86 50.72
C LEU A 309 -8.89 7.12 50.03
N ARG A 310 -9.22 8.15 50.82
CA ARG A 310 -9.71 9.45 50.28
C ARG A 310 -8.66 10.18 49.42
N ALA A 311 -7.38 10.18 49.85
CA ALA A 311 -6.31 10.81 49.09
C ALA A 311 -6.03 10.06 47.78
N ALA A 312 -6.07 8.72 47.80
CA ALA A 312 -5.94 7.90 46.57
C ALA A 312 -7.12 8.12 45.62
N ALA A 313 -8.35 8.18 46.13
CA ALA A 313 -9.56 8.47 45.37
C ALA A 313 -9.50 9.87 44.74
N GLY A 314 -9.08 10.89 45.48
CA GLY A 314 -8.92 12.27 44.96
C GLY A 314 -7.90 12.34 43.81
N ARG A 315 -6.76 11.65 43.93
CA ARG A 315 -5.76 11.55 42.88
C ARG A 315 -6.28 10.80 41.66
N PHE A 316 -6.98 9.69 41.85
CA PHE A 316 -7.61 8.93 40.77
C PHE A 316 -8.58 9.81 39.98
N LEU A 317 -9.42 10.60 40.67
CA LEU A 317 -10.33 11.54 40.03
C LEU A 317 -9.60 12.65 39.26
N LEU A 318 -8.56 13.25 39.87
CA LEU A 318 -7.77 14.29 39.21
C LEU A 318 -7.10 13.76 37.96
N PHE A 319 -6.42 12.62 38.05
CA PHE A 319 -5.74 12.01 36.87
C PHE A 319 -6.76 11.52 35.83
N GLY A 320 -7.92 11.03 36.27
CA GLY A 320 -9.03 10.64 35.43
C GLY A 320 -9.60 11.83 34.64
N LEU A 321 -9.76 12.98 35.28
CA LEU A 321 -10.17 14.22 34.59
C LEU A 321 -9.12 14.69 33.57
N CYS A 322 -7.84 14.63 33.92
CA CYS A 322 -6.76 14.93 32.97
C CYS A 322 -6.77 13.96 31.77
N ALA A 323 -6.96 12.67 32.02
CA ALA A 323 -7.06 11.65 30.98
C ALA A 323 -8.29 11.86 30.08
N LEU A 324 -9.45 12.18 30.69
CA LEU A 324 -10.67 12.49 29.93
C LEU A 324 -10.51 13.74 29.06
N LEU A 325 -9.93 14.82 29.63
CA LEU A 325 -9.62 16.03 28.86
C LEU A 325 -8.69 15.69 27.68
N GLY A 326 -7.63 14.92 27.94
CA GLY A 326 -6.73 14.46 26.88
C GLY A 326 -7.46 13.67 25.80
N LEU A 327 -8.33 12.72 26.19
CA LEU A 327 -9.10 11.88 25.25
C LEU A 327 -10.02 12.75 24.38
N LEU A 328 -10.75 13.68 24.97
CA LEU A 328 -11.62 14.61 24.23
C LEU A 328 -10.81 15.49 23.28
N LEU A 329 -9.68 16.05 23.75
CA LEU A 329 -8.78 16.84 22.90
C LEU A 329 -8.23 16.02 21.72
N GLY A 330 -7.74 14.79 21.99
CA GLY A 330 -7.20 13.92 20.95
C GLY A 330 -8.24 13.50 19.92
N PHE A 331 -9.44 13.16 20.37
CA PHE A 331 -10.56 12.84 19.49
C PHE A 331 -10.98 14.06 18.64
N THR A 332 -11.10 15.24 19.27
CA THR A 332 -11.45 16.49 18.58
C THR A 332 -10.39 16.91 17.56
N LEU A 333 -9.11 16.77 17.88
CA LEU A 333 -8.02 17.04 16.92
C LEU A 333 -8.06 16.09 15.72
N GLY A 334 -8.41 14.84 15.93
CA GLY A 334 -8.49 13.83 14.86
C GLY A 334 -9.83 13.83 14.11
N THR A 335 -10.91 14.31 14.75
CA THR A 335 -12.26 14.38 14.16
C THR A 335 -12.87 15.74 14.46
N PRO A 336 -12.35 16.85 13.87
CA PRO A 336 -12.66 18.21 14.32
C PRO A 336 -14.14 18.60 14.19
N LEU A 337 -14.89 17.99 13.28
CA LEU A 337 -16.29 18.34 13.03
C LEU A 337 -17.29 17.45 13.80
N TRP A 338 -16.82 16.57 14.70
CA TRP A 338 -17.66 15.58 15.37
C TRP A 338 -18.82 16.20 16.18
N LEU A 339 -18.62 17.36 16.81
CA LEU A 339 -19.68 18.04 17.58
C LEU A 339 -20.73 18.67 16.66
N ARG A 340 -20.29 19.25 15.54
CA ARG A 340 -21.20 19.84 14.55
C ARG A 340 -22.04 18.78 13.85
N GLU A 341 -21.43 17.63 13.54
CA GLU A 341 -22.03 16.53 12.80
C GLU A 341 -22.42 15.36 13.74
N LEU A 342 -22.69 15.65 15.03
CA LEU A 342 -22.94 14.60 16.06
C LEU A 342 -24.04 13.61 15.67
N PRO A 343 -25.20 14.02 15.13
CA PRO A 343 -26.22 13.05 14.71
C PRO A 343 -25.69 12.08 13.64
N LYS A 344 -24.97 12.60 12.64
CA LYS A 344 -24.36 11.81 11.57
C LYS A 344 -23.28 10.87 12.09
N LEU A 345 -22.45 11.35 13.02
CA LEU A 345 -21.43 10.50 13.68
C LEU A 345 -22.08 9.33 14.40
N LEU A 346 -23.12 9.56 15.18
CA LEU A 346 -23.81 8.51 15.93
C LEU A 346 -24.51 7.51 15.00
N ASP A 347 -25.14 7.97 13.92
CA ASP A 347 -25.77 7.13 12.91
C ASP A 347 -24.73 6.24 12.20
N ASP A 348 -23.61 6.81 11.77
CA ASP A 348 -22.53 6.10 11.10
C ASP A 348 -21.88 5.06 12.06
N ILE A 349 -21.65 5.38 13.33
CA ILE A 349 -21.16 4.43 14.34
C ILE A 349 -22.16 3.28 14.54
N ALA A 350 -23.45 3.60 14.67
CA ALA A 350 -24.50 2.59 14.81
C ALA A 350 -24.55 1.68 13.58
N SER A 351 -24.48 2.25 12.38
CA SER A 351 -24.43 1.50 11.12
C SER A 351 -23.24 0.53 11.07
N VAL A 352 -22.04 0.98 11.45
CA VAL A 352 -20.84 0.12 11.53
C VAL A 352 -21.04 -1.02 12.52
N LEU A 353 -21.59 -0.73 13.72
CA LEU A 353 -21.86 -1.77 14.73
C LEU A 353 -22.87 -2.80 14.24
N VAL A 354 -23.97 -2.34 13.59
CA VAL A 354 -24.98 -3.21 13.02
C VAL A 354 -24.36 -4.08 11.91
N HIS A 355 -23.57 -3.49 11.02
CA HIS A 355 -22.87 -4.20 9.95
C HIS A 355 -21.96 -5.32 10.49
N TYR A 356 -21.09 -4.99 11.43
CA TYR A 356 -20.10 -5.95 11.97
C TYR A 356 -20.71 -7.03 12.85
N LYS A 357 -21.82 -6.73 13.56
CA LYS A 357 -22.41 -7.64 14.54
C LYS A 357 -23.60 -8.42 14.02
N PHE A 358 -24.43 -7.84 13.16
CA PHE A 358 -25.73 -8.39 12.78
C PHE A 358 -25.86 -8.63 11.27
N THR A 359 -25.67 -7.61 10.42
CA THR A 359 -25.85 -7.72 8.97
C THR A 359 -24.84 -8.66 8.35
N GLY A 360 -23.56 -8.53 8.71
CA GLY A 360 -22.47 -9.31 8.12
C GLY A 360 -21.88 -8.67 6.86
N HIS A 361 -20.85 -9.30 6.31
CA HIS A 361 -20.15 -8.89 5.08
C HIS A 361 -19.93 -10.12 4.20
N PRO A 362 -20.48 -10.17 2.98
CA PRO A 362 -20.33 -11.32 2.09
C PRO A 362 -18.88 -11.74 1.90
N GLY A 363 -18.56 -13.00 2.20
CA GLY A 363 -17.21 -13.55 2.09
C GLY A 363 -16.25 -13.24 3.26
N ALA A 364 -16.69 -12.47 4.28
CA ALA A 364 -15.90 -12.14 5.46
C ALA A 364 -16.63 -12.45 6.77
N GLU A 365 -17.50 -13.45 6.77
CA GLU A 365 -18.23 -13.91 7.95
C GLU A 365 -17.64 -15.20 8.50
N SER A 366 -17.64 -15.33 9.83
CA SER A 366 -17.24 -16.56 10.51
C SER A 366 -18.19 -16.91 11.63
N SER A 367 -18.60 -18.17 11.70
CA SER A 367 -19.30 -18.74 12.86
C SER A 367 -18.35 -19.03 14.03
N GLN A 368 -17.04 -19.05 13.77
CA GLN A 368 -15.97 -19.32 14.72
C GLN A 368 -14.84 -18.26 14.64
N PRO A 369 -15.09 -17.00 15.01
CA PRO A 369 -14.11 -15.92 14.86
C PRO A 369 -12.78 -16.19 15.58
N ALA A 370 -12.80 -16.83 16.74
CA ALA A 370 -11.59 -17.17 17.49
C ALA A 370 -10.69 -18.13 16.70
N LEU A 371 -11.27 -19.11 16.00
CA LEU A 371 -10.54 -20.05 15.15
C LEU A 371 -9.97 -19.35 13.89
N PHE A 372 -10.76 -18.46 13.28
CA PHE A 372 -10.30 -17.62 12.17
C PHE A 372 -9.03 -16.82 12.55
N TYR A 373 -9.03 -16.17 13.73
CA TYR A 373 -7.87 -15.42 14.17
C TYR A 373 -6.70 -16.31 14.57
N TRP A 374 -6.95 -17.49 15.14
CA TRP A 374 -5.90 -18.48 15.37
C TRP A 374 -5.23 -18.91 14.06
N ASP A 375 -6.02 -19.21 13.02
CA ASP A 375 -5.51 -19.55 11.70
C ASP A 375 -4.76 -18.37 11.05
N THR A 376 -5.22 -17.14 11.26
CA THR A 376 -4.50 -15.92 10.86
C THR A 376 -3.13 -15.82 11.52
N PHE A 377 -3.02 -16.10 12.84
CA PHE A 377 -1.72 -16.08 13.52
C PHE A 377 -0.82 -17.21 13.04
N ARG A 378 -1.37 -18.40 12.81
CA ARG A 378 -0.66 -19.55 12.28
C ARG A 378 -0.15 -19.30 10.84
N ALA A 379 -0.92 -18.60 10.03
CA ALA A 379 -0.53 -18.20 8.67
C ALA A 379 0.68 -17.25 8.64
N ASN A 380 0.94 -16.49 9.73
CA ASN A 380 2.17 -15.71 9.88
C ASN A 380 3.41 -16.59 10.24
N GLY A 381 3.25 -17.91 10.33
CA GLY A 381 4.28 -18.89 10.71
C GLY A 381 3.96 -19.59 12.02
N LEU A 382 3.99 -20.93 12.02
CA LEU A 382 3.65 -21.74 13.18
C LEU A 382 4.47 -21.38 14.43
N LEU A 383 5.79 -21.18 14.26
CA LEU A 383 6.68 -20.82 15.38
C LEU A 383 6.33 -19.45 15.97
N VAL A 384 5.86 -18.50 15.15
CA VAL A 384 5.37 -17.19 15.62
C VAL A 384 4.09 -17.37 16.43
N ALA A 385 3.12 -18.14 15.92
CA ALA A 385 1.86 -18.39 16.64
C ALA A 385 2.11 -19.08 17.99
N LEU A 386 3.04 -20.05 18.03
CA LEU A 386 3.46 -20.70 19.28
C LEU A 386 4.18 -19.73 20.23
N ALA A 387 5.00 -18.81 19.70
CA ALA A 387 5.63 -17.77 20.51
C ALA A 387 4.62 -16.77 21.08
N PHE A 388 3.57 -16.41 20.33
CA PHE A 388 2.46 -15.59 20.83
C PHE A 388 1.70 -16.28 21.95
N LEU A 389 1.38 -17.57 21.78
CA LEU A 389 0.70 -18.37 22.79
C LEU A 389 1.55 -18.50 24.06
N ALA A 390 2.84 -18.88 23.91
CA ALA A 390 3.76 -19.04 25.04
C ALA A 390 4.00 -17.71 25.76
N GLY A 391 4.16 -16.61 25.03
CA GLY A 391 4.30 -15.28 25.60
C GLY A 391 3.08 -14.81 26.36
N THR A 392 1.89 -15.05 25.82
CA THR A 392 0.61 -14.74 26.47
C THR A 392 0.41 -15.58 27.73
N LEU A 393 0.64 -16.89 27.66
CA LEU A 393 0.56 -17.80 28.83
C LEU A 393 1.54 -17.37 29.94
N LEU A 394 2.79 -17.05 29.55
CA LEU A 394 3.79 -16.58 30.50
C LEU A 394 3.36 -15.27 31.17
N ALA A 395 2.76 -14.34 30.43
CA ALA A 395 2.23 -13.09 30.98
C ALA A 395 1.10 -13.36 32.01
N PHE A 396 0.18 -14.29 31.71
CA PHE A 396 -0.85 -14.72 32.64
C PHE A 396 -0.31 -15.39 33.91
N LEU A 397 0.76 -16.18 33.79
CA LEU A 397 1.41 -16.85 34.92
C LEU A 397 2.22 -15.87 35.76
N ARG A 398 2.98 -14.98 35.17
CA ARG A 398 3.89 -14.06 35.85
C ARG A 398 3.16 -12.90 36.51
N ARG A 399 2.12 -12.37 35.89
CA ARG A 399 1.25 -11.29 36.40
C ARG A 399 2.00 -10.07 36.93
N SER A 400 3.15 -9.74 36.32
CA SER A 400 3.83 -8.49 36.67
C SER A 400 2.98 -7.28 36.27
N ARG A 401 3.26 -6.10 36.85
CA ARG A 401 2.55 -4.86 36.46
C ARG A 401 2.62 -4.59 34.93
N ALA A 402 3.76 -4.90 34.32
CA ALA A 402 3.94 -4.79 32.87
C ALA A 402 3.06 -5.77 32.09
N ASP A 403 3.01 -7.05 32.55
CA ASP A 403 2.16 -8.08 31.95
C ASP A 403 0.68 -7.72 32.05
N LEU A 404 0.23 -7.31 33.26
CA LEU A 404 -1.16 -6.93 33.48
C LEU A 404 -1.55 -5.70 32.63
N LEU A 405 -0.63 -4.75 32.43
CA LEU A 405 -0.86 -3.59 31.60
C LEU A 405 -1.03 -3.98 30.11
N VAL A 406 -0.18 -4.87 29.59
CA VAL A 406 -0.26 -5.39 28.22
C VAL A 406 -1.53 -6.22 28.04
N LEU A 407 -1.86 -7.10 29.01
CA LEU A 407 -3.07 -7.91 28.99
C LEU A 407 -4.34 -7.08 29.12
N ALA A 408 -4.30 -5.95 29.85
CA ALA A 408 -5.43 -5.01 29.96
C ALA A 408 -5.83 -4.38 28.60
N PHE A 409 -4.95 -4.39 27.61
CA PHE A 409 -5.29 -4.06 26.23
C PHE A 409 -5.57 -5.32 25.40
N ALA A 410 -4.63 -6.26 25.41
CA ALA A 410 -4.64 -7.38 24.46
C ALA A 410 -5.87 -8.29 24.63
N ALA A 411 -6.25 -8.62 25.87
CA ALA A 411 -7.37 -9.52 26.13
C ALA A 411 -8.73 -8.90 25.78
N PRO A 412 -9.09 -7.68 26.24
CA PRO A 412 -10.35 -7.04 25.83
C PRO A 412 -10.43 -6.78 24.34
N TYR A 413 -9.33 -6.39 23.69
CA TYR A 413 -9.29 -6.18 22.24
C TYR A 413 -9.54 -7.49 21.48
N PHE A 414 -8.91 -8.60 21.90
CA PHE A 414 -9.14 -9.92 21.32
C PHE A 414 -10.60 -10.38 21.53
N LEU A 415 -11.16 -10.19 22.72
CA LEU A 415 -12.56 -10.50 23.00
C LEU A 415 -13.51 -9.66 22.14
N GLN A 416 -13.21 -8.37 21.97
CA GLN A 416 -13.99 -7.52 21.06
C GLN A 416 -13.98 -8.05 19.63
N MET A 417 -12.81 -8.42 19.10
CA MET A 417 -12.69 -8.95 17.74
C MET A 417 -13.46 -10.26 17.55
N THR A 418 -13.36 -11.17 18.53
CA THR A 418 -14.01 -12.49 18.46
C THR A 418 -15.50 -12.44 18.74
N GLY A 419 -16.01 -11.34 19.28
CA GLY A 419 -17.43 -11.07 19.49
C GLY A 419 -18.18 -10.53 18.25
N LEU A 420 -17.49 -10.36 17.13
CA LEU A 420 -18.05 -9.83 15.86
C LEU A 420 -18.28 -10.96 14.86
N LYS A 421 -19.35 -10.85 14.06
CA LYS A 421 -19.67 -11.77 12.97
C LYS A 421 -18.71 -11.60 11.79
N VAL A 422 -18.36 -10.33 11.48
CA VAL A 422 -17.43 -9.97 10.39
C VAL A 422 -16.00 -10.06 10.87
N VAL A 423 -15.18 -10.84 10.18
CA VAL A 423 -13.77 -11.10 10.49
C VAL A 423 -12.88 -10.71 9.34
N PHE A 424 -11.85 -9.92 9.64
CA PHE A 424 -10.79 -9.55 8.70
C PHE A 424 -9.41 -9.72 9.34
N VAL A 425 -8.42 -10.14 8.56
CA VAL A 425 -7.01 -10.21 9.02
C VAL A 425 -6.53 -8.86 9.54
N ARG A 426 -6.90 -7.76 8.89
CA ARG A 426 -6.53 -6.38 9.28
C ARG A 426 -7.02 -5.97 10.67
N ASN A 427 -8.10 -6.60 11.20
CA ASN A 427 -8.55 -6.32 12.58
C ASN A 427 -7.50 -6.68 13.62
N THR A 428 -6.52 -7.54 13.29
CA THR A 428 -5.44 -7.92 14.21
C THR A 428 -4.36 -6.85 14.37
N MET A 429 -4.29 -5.83 13.48
CA MET A 429 -3.19 -4.85 13.43
C MET A 429 -2.88 -4.20 14.78
N PRO A 430 -3.84 -3.62 15.54
CA PRO A 430 -3.55 -3.03 16.84
C PRO A 430 -3.08 -4.05 17.90
N LEU A 431 -3.44 -5.34 17.74
CA LEU A 431 -3.09 -6.41 18.68
C LEU A 431 -1.69 -6.99 18.46
N LEU A 432 -1.24 -7.10 17.19
CA LEU A 432 0.01 -7.76 16.81
C LEU A 432 1.24 -7.26 17.60
N PRO A 433 1.47 -5.95 17.78
CA PRO A 433 2.62 -5.47 18.57
C PRO A 433 2.63 -5.99 19.99
N PHE A 434 1.47 -6.11 20.64
CA PHE A 434 1.36 -6.60 22.02
C PHE A 434 1.64 -8.09 22.11
N LEU A 435 1.21 -8.89 21.13
CA LEU A 435 1.59 -10.30 21.01
C LEU A 435 3.11 -10.43 20.78
N CYS A 436 3.70 -9.60 19.94
CA CYS A 436 5.15 -9.54 19.74
C CYS A 436 5.90 -9.14 21.03
N LEU A 437 5.36 -8.19 21.81
CA LEU A 437 5.93 -7.79 23.11
C LEU A 437 5.94 -8.94 24.12
N MET A 438 4.84 -9.70 24.21
CA MET A 438 4.75 -10.87 25.10
C MET A 438 5.69 -12.00 24.62
N ALA A 439 5.76 -12.27 23.32
CA ALA A 439 6.70 -13.25 22.75
C ALA A 439 8.17 -12.84 22.96
N GLY A 440 8.49 -11.56 22.76
CA GLY A 440 9.83 -11.02 23.04
C GLY A 440 10.21 -11.10 24.52
N ALA A 441 9.23 -10.89 25.42
CA ALA A 441 9.44 -11.07 26.86
C ALA A 441 9.71 -12.55 27.21
N ALA A 442 8.99 -13.49 26.61
CA ALA A 442 9.23 -14.92 26.80
C ALA A 442 10.63 -15.32 26.35
N LEU A 443 11.07 -14.84 25.18
CA LEU A 443 12.43 -15.08 24.66
C LEU A 443 13.48 -14.51 25.61
N ALA A 444 13.27 -13.29 26.17
CA ALA A 444 14.19 -12.70 27.12
C ALA A 444 14.30 -13.51 28.42
N VAL A 445 13.19 -14.10 28.89
CA VAL A 445 13.19 -15.02 30.04
C VAL A 445 13.97 -16.30 29.74
N LEU A 446 13.80 -16.91 28.57
CA LEU A 446 14.57 -18.09 28.15
C LEU A 446 16.07 -17.78 28.10
N LEU A 447 16.46 -16.60 27.62
CA LEU A 447 17.85 -16.13 27.62
C LEU A 447 18.41 -15.93 29.04
N ALA A 448 17.58 -15.55 29.99
CA ALA A 448 17.97 -15.35 31.39
C ALA A 448 18.02 -16.66 32.21
N TYR A 449 17.19 -17.67 31.85
CA TYR A 449 17.05 -18.91 32.59
C TYR A 449 18.33 -19.74 32.64
N GLY A 450 19.20 -19.66 31.66
CA GLY A 450 20.53 -20.25 31.67
C GLY A 450 21.46 -19.75 32.79
N LYS A 451 21.02 -18.74 33.57
CA LYS A 451 21.74 -18.12 34.71
C LYS A 451 21.32 -18.64 36.08
N SER A 452 20.09 -19.13 36.21
CA SER A 452 19.51 -19.39 37.52
C SER A 452 19.81 -20.77 38.10
N GLN A 453 20.41 -21.69 37.37
CA GLN A 453 20.79 -22.99 37.91
C GLN A 453 22.02 -22.95 38.85
N GLU A 454 22.78 -21.86 38.86
CA GLU A 454 23.93 -21.72 39.78
C GLU A 454 23.57 -21.04 41.13
N LEU A 455 22.36 -20.44 41.24
CA LEU A 455 21.95 -19.69 42.43
C LEU A 455 20.93 -20.44 43.30
N ASN A 456 20.50 -21.64 42.94
CA ASN A 456 19.45 -22.40 43.64
C ASN A 456 19.92 -23.37 44.73
N SER A 457 21.13 -23.21 45.28
CA SER A 457 21.50 -23.92 46.50
C SER A 457 21.24 -23.14 47.79
N GLU A 458 20.94 -21.82 47.76
CA GLU A 458 20.86 -21.02 49.00
C GLU A 458 19.66 -20.07 49.19
N ALA A 459 18.66 -20.04 48.34
CA ALA A 459 17.52 -19.11 48.54
C ALA A 459 16.16 -19.72 48.22
N ARG A 460 15.60 -20.48 49.15
CA ARG A 460 14.12 -20.65 49.30
C ARG A 460 13.56 -19.39 49.91
N GLY A 461 13.18 -18.44 49.10
CA GLY A 461 12.53 -17.21 49.53
C GLY A 461 12.02 -16.40 48.33
N LEU A 462 10.79 -16.70 47.89
CA LEU A 462 10.13 -16.03 46.78
C LEU A 462 9.84 -14.55 47.08
N ARG A 463 10.67 -13.64 46.57
CA ARG A 463 10.25 -12.30 46.13
C ARG A 463 11.02 -11.95 44.87
N LEU A 464 10.43 -12.24 43.73
CA LEU A 464 10.87 -11.73 42.43
C LEU A 464 10.46 -10.26 42.28
N GLU A 465 11.16 -9.37 42.98
CA GLU A 465 11.19 -7.95 42.62
C GLU A 465 12.03 -7.80 41.35
N ALA A 466 11.51 -7.03 40.40
CA ALA A 466 12.14 -6.70 39.13
C ALA A 466 13.44 -5.91 39.35
N ARG A 467 14.52 -6.59 39.75
CA ARG A 467 15.87 -6.09 39.61
C ARG A 467 16.30 -6.29 38.15
N GLU A 468 16.82 -5.25 37.55
CA GLU A 468 17.44 -5.26 36.20
C GLU A 468 18.21 -6.56 35.98
N LEU A 469 17.68 -7.42 35.12
CA LEU A 469 18.38 -8.59 34.62
C LEU A 469 19.57 -8.09 33.79
N LYS A 470 20.70 -7.90 34.46
CA LYS A 470 21.99 -7.64 33.82
C LYS A 470 22.30 -8.85 32.93
N THR A 471 22.01 -8.73 31.65
CA THR A 471 22.18 -9.77 30.60
C THR A 471 23.65 -10.15 30.31
N GLN A 472 24.58 -9.75 31.20
CA GLN A 472 26.02 -9.84 30.90
C GLN A 472 26.66 -11.23 31.04
N ASN A 473 26.01 -12.25 31.63
CA ASN A 473 26.68 -13.55 31.90
C ASN A 473 25.85 -14.81 31.60
N SER A 474 24.95 -14.84 30.62
CA SER A 474 24.37 -16.11 30.14
C SER A 474 25.43 -16.96 29.41
N LYS A 475 25.41 -18.30 29.61
CA LYS A 475 26.34 -19.22 28.92
C LYS A 475 26.24 -19.01 27.41
N PRO A 476 27.34 -18.99 26.65
CA PRO A 476 27.34 -18.75 25.19
C PRO A 476 26.34 -19.65 24.43
N LYS A 477 26.22 -20.91 24.84
CA LYS A 477 25.30 -21.90 24.24
C LYS A 477 23.83 -21.49 24.33
N THR A 478 23.37 -20.92 25.45
CA THR A 478 21.97 -20.48 25.63
C THR A 478 21.66 -19.26 24.79
N ARG A 479 22.63 -18.33 24.64
CA ARG A 479 22.47 -17.15 23.76
C ARG A 479 22.38 -17.56 22.30
N ILE A 480 23.21 -18.50 21.87
CA ILE A 480 23.20 -19.05 20.52
C ILE A 480 21.85 -19.76 20.25
N ALA A 481 21.40 -20.63 21.18
CA ALA A 481 20.13 -21.32 21.02
C ALA A 481 18.93 -20.36 20.89
N ALA A 482 18.86 -19.33 21.73
CA ALA A 482 17.78 -18.36 21.63
C ALA A 482 17.86 -17.45 20.40
N ALA A 483 19.08 -17.10 19.96
CA ALA A 483 19.26 -16.38 18.69
C ALA A 483 18.83 -17.26 17.51
N LEU A 484 19.16 -18.54 17.50
CA LEU A 484 18.73 -19.51 16.50
C LEU A 484 17.20 -19.65 16.50
N MET A 485 16.57 -19.80 17.68
CA MET A 485 15.12 -19.88 17.79
C MET A 485 14.44 -18.61 17.20
N LEU A 486 14.97 -17.43 17.50
CA LEU A 486 14.46 -16.19 16.93
C LEU A 486 14.65 -16.16 15.41
N LEU A 487 15.83 -16.54 14.90
CA LEU A 487 16.11 -16.59 13.46
C LEU A 487 15.16 -17.57 12.75
N PHE A 488 14.94 -18.76 13.32
CA PHE A 488 13.97 -19.72 12.76
C PHE A 488 12.53 -19.18 12.80
N ALA A 489 12.14 -18.49 13.89
CA ALA A 489 10.81 -17.87 13.98
C ALA A 489 10.63 -16.74 12.96
N LEU A 490 11.71 -16.02 12.63
CA LEU A 490 11.69 -14.93 11.63
C LEU A 490 11.75 -15.43 10.19
N ALA A 491 12.33 -16.60 9.93
CA ALA A 491 12.64 -17.08 8.57
C ALA A 491 11.39 -17.25 7.71
N SER A 492 10.38 -17.99 8.19
CA SER A 492 9.15 -18.23 7.45
C SER A 492 8.34 -16.96 7.18
N PRO A 493 8.04 -16.08 8.18
CA PRO A 493 7.31 -14.84 7.89
C PRO A 493 8.11 -13.86 7.02
N LEU A 494 9.44 -13.82 7.12
CA LEU A 494 10.30 -13.03 6.24
C LEU A 494 10.22 -13.50 4.79
N GLU A 495 10.36 -14.82 4.56
CA GLU A 495 10.22 -15.41 3.24
C GLU A 495 8.87 -15.08 2.62
N GLN A 496 7.79 -15.29 3.38
CA GLN A 496 6.43 -15.02 2.93
C GLN A 496 6.24 -13.52 2.59
N SER A 497 6.66 -12.61 3.49
CA SER A 497 6.58 -11.17 3.24
C SER A 497 7.39 -10.73 2.02
N ALA A 498 8.59 -11.30 1.84
CA ALA A 498 9.42 -11.02 0.68
C ALA A 498 8.79 -11.56 -0.62
N ARG A 499 8.23 -12.76 -0.58
CA ARG A 499 7.53 -13.37 -1.72
C ARG A 499 6.28 -12.58 -2.10
N ASP A 500 5.45 -12.17 -1.11
CA ASP A 500 4.24 -11.38 -1.35
C ASP A 500 4.60 -10.01 -1.94
N ASN A 501 5.64 -9.35 -1.45
CA ASN A 501 6.12 -8.08 -1.99
C ASN A 501 6.72 -8.23 -3.39
N TRP A 502 7.47 -9.32 -3.63
CA TRP A 502 7.95 -9.62 -4.97
C TRP A 502 6.79 -9.78 -5.95
N LEU A 503 5.74 -10.51 -5.54
CA LEU A 503 4.53 -10.69 -6.36
C LEU A 503 3.81 -9.35 -6.60
N ARG A 504 3.68 -8.49 -5.56
CA ARG A 504 3.12 -7.13 -5.69
C ARG A 504 3.92 -6.26 -6.67
N ALA A 505 5.24 -6.41 -6.68
CA ALA A 505 6.11 -5.65 -7.58
C ALA A 505 5.99 -6.09 -9.05
N GLN A 506 5.32 -7.19 -9.36
CA GLN A 506 5.09 -7.62 -10.75
C GLN A 506 3.91 -6.88 -11.35
N PRO A 507 3.91 -6.64 -12.68
CA PRO A 507 2.75 -6.11 -13.38
C PRO A 507 1.52 -6.99 -13.17
N THR A 508 0.39 -6.38 -12.82
CA THR A 508 -0.88 -7.10 -12.67
C THR A 508 -1.43 -7.52 -14.03
N THR A 509 -2.34 -8.48 -14.03
CA THR A 509 -3.04 -8.89 -15.27
C THR A 509 -3.80 -7.72 -15.91
N ARG A 510 -4.30 -6.74 -15.10
CA ARG A 510 -4.93 -5.51 -15.63
C ARG A 510 -3.95 -4.67 -16.44
N VAL A 511 -2.77 -4.41 -15.89
CA VAL A 511 -1.73 -3.64 -16.58
C VAL A 511 -1.30 -4.31 -17.87
N LEU A 512 -1.17 -5.64 -17.84
CA LEU A 512 -0.77 -6.40 -19.04
C LEU A 512 -1.88 -6.41 -20.09
N ALA A 513 -3.14 -6.61 -19.69
CA ALA A 513 -4.28 -6.59 -20.62
C ALA A 513 -4.45 -5.19 -21.26
N THR A 514 -4.36 -4.13 -20.45
CA THR A 514 -4.39 -2.74 -20.95
C THR A 514 -3.26 -2.51 -21.96
N GLY A 515 -2.02 -2.82 -21.59
CA GLY A 515 -0.87 -2.60 -22.48
C GLY A 515 -0.96 -3.40 -23.78
N TRP A 516 -1.52 -4.61 -23.76
CA TRP A 516 -1.75 -5.39 -24.96
C TRP A 516 -2.82 -4.74 -25.87
N VAL A 517 -3.97 -4.33 -25.29
CA VAL A 517 -5.02 -3.63 -26.06
C VAL A 517 -4.47 -2.33 -26.66
N GLU A 518 -3.69 -1.56 -25.88
CA GLU A 518 -3.05 -0.33 -26.34
C GLU A 518 -2.11 -0.54 -27.52
N GLN A 519 -1.37 -1.64 -27.53
CA GLN A 519 -0.43 -1.97 -28.62
C GLN A 519 -1.13 -2.49 -29.87
N GLN A 520 -2.26 -3.20 -29.71
CA GLN A 520 -2.95 -3.85 -30.82
C GLN A 520 -4.07 -2.99 -31.43
N ALA A 521 -4.63 -2.05 -30.66
CA ALA A 521 -5.74 -1.22 -31.11
C ALA A 521 -5.24 0.08 -31.77
N ALA A 522 -5.70 0.34 -33.00
CA ALA A 522 -5.48 1.61 -33.66
C ALA A 522 -6.29 2.74 -33.01
N ASP A 523 -5.90 3.99 -33.26
CA ASP A 523 -6.63 5.16 -32.76
C ASP A 523 -8.08 5.17 -33.28
N GLY A 524 -9.04 5.46 -32.41
CA GLY A 524 -10.46 5.43 -32.71
C GLY A 524 -11.09 4.03 -32.68
N ALA A 525 -10.31 2.95 -32.45
CA ALA A 525 -10.86 1.61 -32.37
C ALA A 525 -11.89 1.48 -31.24
N ARG A 526 -13.02 0.85 -31.55
CA ARG A 526 -14.08 0.55 -30.56
C ARG A 526 -13.72 -0.72 -29.78
N ILE A 527 -13.75 -0.60 -28.46
CA ILE A 527 -13.45 -1.69 -27.53
C ILE A 527 -14.72 -1.93 -26.69
N TRP A 528 -15.19 -3.17 -26.66
CA TRP A 528 -16.20 -3.57 -25.69
C TRP A 528 -15.50 -4.03 -24.40
N LEU A 529 -15.79 -3.35 -23.32
CA LEU A 529 -15.25 -3.68 -22.01
C LEU A 529 -16.41 -4.13 -21.11
N GLU A 530 -16.46 -5.40 -20.78
CA GLU A 530 -17.56 -6.01 -20.01
C GLU A 530 -17.79 -5.37 -18.64
N ASP A 531 -16.71 -5.01 -17.98
CA ASP A 531 -16.72 -4.25 -16.74
C ASP A 531 -15.66 -3.14 -16.83
N GLN A 532 -15.86 -2.01 -16.17
CA GLN A 532 -14.95 -0.89 -16.19
C GLN A 532 -13.67 -1.15 -15.37
N THR A 533 -13.15 -2.38 -15.40
CA THR A 533 -11.96 -2.79 -14.63
C THR A 533 -10.64 -2.47 -15.32
N LEU A 534 -10.66 -2.12 -16.61
CA LEU A 534 -9.49 -1.64 -17.35
C LEU A 534 -9.62 -0.15 -17.65
N ILE A 535 -8.53 0.58 -17.46
CA ILE A 535 -8.41 2.01 -17.82
C ILE A 535 -7.70 2.06 -19.17
N LEU A 536 -8.46 2.26 -20.23
CA LEU A 536 -7.94 2.39 -21.59
C LEU A 536 -7.72 3.86 -21.96
N PRO A 537 -6.76 4.17 -22.86
CA PRO A 537 -6.46 5.55 -23.20
C PRO A 537 -7.61 6.22 -23.98
N PRO A 538 -7.77 7.56 -23.85
CA PRO A 538 -8.86 8.31 -24.49
C PRO A 538 -8.91 8.22 -26.01
N ARG A 539 -7.80 7.80 -26.66
CA ARG A 539 -7.76 7.55 -28.10
C ARG A 539 -8.60 6.34 -28.54
N LEU A 540 -9.02 5.49 -27.61
CA LEU A 540 -9.89 4.33 -27.88
C LEU A 540 -11.33 4.65 -27.46
N ARG A 541 -12.30 4.14 -28.22
CA ARG A 541 -13.73 4.26 -27.90
C ARG A 541 -14.17 3.07 -27.07
N VAL A 542 -14.30 3.27 -25.76
CA VAL A 542 -14.69 2.22 -24.83
C VAL A 542 -16.20 2.27 -24.59
N GLN A 543 -16.87 1.15 -24.82
CA GLN A 543 -18.28 0.92 -24.49
C GLN A 543 -18.41 -0.41 -23.76
N GLY A 544 -19.52 -0.65 -23.07
CA GLY A 544 -19.76 -1.92 -22.38
C GLY A 544 -20.52 -1.72 -21.07
N GLY A 545 -20.21 -2.57 -20.10
CA GLY A 545 -20.92 -2.66 -18.81
C GLY A 545 -21.82 -3.88 -18.73
N GLU A 546 -22.09 -4.55 -19.86
CA GLU A 546 -22.83 -5.79 -19.94
C GLU A 546 -21.91 -6.97 -20.30
N PRO A 547 -22.32 -8.22 -19.95
CA PRO A 547 -21.60 -9.41 -20.39
C PRO A 547 -21.45 -9.46 -21.92
N VAL A 548 -20.28 -9.87 -22.39
CA VAL A 548 -20.03 -10.05 -23.83
C VAL A 548 -21.04 -11.04 -24.44
N THR A 549 -21.54 -11.98 -23.68
CA THR A 549 -22.54 -12.96 -24.10
C THR A 549 -23.97 -12.39 -24.27
N SER A 550 -24.17 -11.09 -23.91
CA SER A 550 -25.50 -10.43 -24.11
C SER A 550 -25.83 -10.23 -25.60
N HIS A 551 -24.82 -10.25 -26.47
CA HIS A 551 -25.01 -10.13 -27.91
C HIS A 551 -24.20 -11.20 -28.65
N PRO A 552 -24.65 -11.64 -29.83
CA PRO A 552 -23.91 -12.59 -30.66
C PRO A 552 -22.64 -11.91 -31.24
N PRO A 553 -21.59 -12.67 -31.62
CA PRO A 553 -20.34 -12.12 -32.21
C PRO A 553 -20.57 -11.20 -33.41
N GLU A 554 -21.58 -11.50 -34.25
CA GLU A 554 -21.90 -10.71 -35.43
C GLU A 554 -22.40 -9.31 -35.08
N TRP A 555 -23.14 -9.16 -33.98
CA TRP A 555 -23.59 -7.86 -33.50
C TRP A 555 -22.41 -6.94 -33.20
N TYR A 556 -21.37 -7.46 -32.55
CA TYR A 556 -20.16 -6.67 -32.24
C TYR A 556 -19.42 -6.25 -33.51
N ARG A 557 -19.35 -7.14 -34.51
CA ARG A 557 -18.77 -6.81 -35.82
C ARG A 557 -19.55 -5.72 -36.52
N GLN A 558 -20.89 -5.86 -36.62
CA GLN A 558 -21.78 -4.87 -37.25
C GLN A 558 -21.68 -3.49 -36.58
N ASN A 559 -21.50 -3.49 -35.22
CA ASN A 559 -21.31 -2.27 -34.47
C ASN A 559 -19.84 -1.80 -34.40
N GLY A 560 -18.95 -2.42 -35.15
CA GLY A 560 -17.57 -1.96 -35.35
C GLY A 560 -16.64 -2.15 -34.16
N PHE A 561 -16.95 -3.04 -33.22
CA PHE A 561 -16.07 -3.36 -32.10
C PHE A 561 -14.89 -4.19 -32.56
N ARG A 562 -13.66 -3.72 -32.31
CA ARG A 562 -12.42 -4.42 -32.67
C ARG A 562 -12.08 -5.50 -31.66
N PHE A 563 -12.04 -5.16 -30.38
CA PHE A 563 -11.73 -6.10 -29.31
C PHE A 563 -12.86 -6.14 -28.27
N LEU A 564 -13.08 -7.34 -27.75
CA LEU A 564 -14.03 -7.61 -26.67
C LEU A 564 -13.22 -8.10 -25.48
N VAL A 565 -13.23 -7.36 -24.38
CA VAL A 565 -12.46 -7.67 -23.16
C VAL A 565 -13.40 -8.25 -22.11
N VAL A 566 -13.17 -9.49 -21.74
CA VAL A 566 -13.99 -10.28 -20.81
C VAL A 566 -13.24 -10.49 -19.51
N ASN A 567 -13.86 -10.14 -18.39
CA ASN A 567 -13.35 -10.47 -17.07
C ASN A 567 -13.82 -11.87 -16.62
N ARG A 568 -12.97 -12.87 -16.79
CA ARG A 568 -13.27 -14.27 -16.45
C ARG A 568 -13.32 -14.55 -14.93
N SER A 569 -12.95 -13.58 -14.09
CA SER A 569 -13.06 -13.72 -12.64
C SER A 569 -14.46 -13.41 -12.11
N THR A 570 -15.27 -12.70 -12.90
CA THR A 570 -16.71 -12.53 -12.64
C THR A 570 -17.45 -13.70 -13.30
N ARG A 571 -18.38 -14.32 -12.58
CA ARG A 571 -19.22 -15.42 -13.14
C ARG A 571 -20.36 -14.86 -13.99
N ARG A 572 -20.08 -13.86 -14.84
CA ARG A 572 -21.10 -13.20 -15.67
C ARG A 572 -21.34 -13.91 -16.99
N ASN A 573 -20.30 -14.62 -17.51
CA ASN A 573 -20.41 -15.32 -18.78
C ASN A 573 -20.38 -16.83 -18.59
N ASP A 574 -21.24 -17.52 -19.31
CA ASP A 574 -21.16 -18.95 -19.49
C ASP A 574 -19.98 -19.30 -20.41
N ALA A 575 -19.18 -20.30 -20.03
CA ALA A 575 -18.06 -20.76 -20.84
C ALA A 575 -18.49 -21.30 -22.20
N GLU A 576 -19.68 -21.92 -22.28
CA GLU A 576 -20.25 -22.43 -23.51
C GLU A 576 -20.67 -21.28 -24.45
N ALA A 577 -21.29 -20.22 -23.90
CA ALA A 577 -21.67 -19.04 -24.66
C ALA A 577 -20.46 -18.29 -25.21
N LEU A 578 -19.32 -18.27 -24.50
CA LEU A 578 -18.09 -17.69 -24.97
C LEU A 578 -17.42 -18.49 -26.11
N ALA A 579 -17.73 -19.77 -26.25
CA ALA A 579 -17.22 -20.59 -27.34
C ALA A 579 -17.63 -20.05 -28.73
N ALA A 580 -18.81 -19.38 -28.82
CA ALA A 580 -19.25 -18.72 -30.04
C ALA A 580 -18.29 -17.61 -30.56
N PHE A 581 -17.47 -17.03 -29.68
CA PHE A 581 -16.49 -16.00 -30.01
C PHE A 581 -15.14 -16.57 -30.49
N GLY A 582 -14.99 -17.89 -30.50
CA GLY A 582 -13.76 -18.58 -30.88
C GLY A 582 -12.69 -18.55 -29.79
N ALA A 583 -11.43 -18.76 -30.21
CA ALA A 583 -10.30 -18.67 -29.29
C ALA A 583 -9.97 -17.19 -28.98
N PRO A 584 -9.65 -16.85 -27.72
CA PRO A 584 -9.23 -15.51 -27.39
C PRO A 584 -7.90 -15.17 -28.08
N ALA A 585 -7.76 -13.94 -28.57
CA ALA A 585 -6.53 -13.41 -29.16
C ALA A 585 -5.43 -13.25 -28.10
N ALA A 586 -5.80 -13.00 -26.85
CA ALA A 586 -4.90 -12.97 -25.71
C ALA A 586 -5.60 -13.37 -24.41
N GLU A 587 -4.83 -13.99 -23.51
CA GLU A 587 -5.30 -14.33 -22.16
C GLU A 587 -4.29 -13.85 -21.10
N PHE A 588 -4.83 -13.26 -20.03
CA PHE A 588 -4.08 -12.75 -18.90
C PHE A 588 -4.63 -13.38 -17.63
N ALA A 589 -3.94 -14.39 -17.11
CA ALA A 589 -4.37 -15.11 -15.92
C ALA A 589 -3.41 -14.89 -14.74
N PRO A 590 -3.94 -14.82 -13.50
CA PRO A 590 -3.09 -14.86 -12.32
C PRO A 590 -2.37 -16.21 -12.25
N ASN A 591 -1.14 -16.18 -11.75
CA ASN A 591 -0.31 -17.36 -11.53
C ASN A 591 0.66 -17.11 -10.35
N GLY A 592 1.58 -18.04 -10.07
CA GLY A 592 2.57 -17.86 -9.00
C GLY A 592 3.53 -16.67 -9.17
N GLN A 593 3.48 -15.96 -10.30
CA GLN A 593 4.32 -14.81 -10.64
C GLN A 593 3.52 -13.51 -10.88
N ARG A 594 2.20 -13.57 -10.91
CA ARG A 594 1.32 -12.44 -11.23
C ARG A 594 0.02 -12.53 -10.46
N HIS A 595 -0.52 -11.41 -10.06
CA HIS A 595 -1.83 -11.29 -9.45
C HIS A 595 -2.80 -10.46 -10.32
N GLY A 596 -4.07 -10.43 -9.95
CA GLY A 596 -5.14 -9.71 -10.65
C GLY A 596 -6.22 -10.65 -11.19
N PRO A 597 -7.28 -10.10 -11.78
CA PRO A 597 -8.35 -10.88 -12.42
C PRO A 597 -7.86 -11.62 -13.66
N ARG A 598 -8.60 -12.63 -14.08
CA ARG A 598 -8.36 -13.30 -15.37
C ARG A 598 -9.11 -12.55 -16.48
N PHE A 599 -8.38 -12.12 -17.50
CA PHE A 599 -8.95 -11.50 -18.71
C PHE A 599 -8.74 -12.38 -19.93
N SER A 600 -9.77 -12.43 -20.78
CA SER A 600 -9.68 -12.94 -22.16
C SER A 600 -10.04 -11.80 -23.11
N VAL A 601 -9.23 -11.58 -24.12
CA VAL A 601 -9.47 -10.57 -25.16
C VAL A 601 -9.81 -11.31 -26.46
N TYR A 602 -11.00 -11.06 -27.00
CA TYR A 602 -11.43 -11.63 -28.26
C TYR A 602 -11.29 -10.60 -29.36
N ASP A 603 -10.77 -11.02 -30.50
CA ASP A 603 -10.68 -10.23 -31.71
C ASP A 603 -11.90 -10.52 -32.58
N THR A 604 -12.67 -9.52 -32.95
CA THR A 604 -13.84 -9.69 -33.82
C THR A 604 -13.48 -9.94 -35.29
N GLY A 605 -12.19 -9.85 -35.65
CA GLY A 605 -11.71 -9.96 -37.01
C GLY A 605 -11.90 -8.68 -37.84
N LEU A 606 -12.36 -7.57 -37.22
CA LEU A 606 -12.28 -6.26 -37.84
C LEU A 606 -10.81 -5.87 -37.92
N GLY A 607 -10.24 -5.95 -39.10
CA GLY A 607 -8.85 -5.71 -39.34
C GLY A 607 -8.35 -4.32 -38.93
N ASP A 608 -7.20 -3.94 -39.44
CA ASP A 608 -6.67 -2.58 -39.36
C ASP A 608 -7.72 -1.58 -39.87
N LEU A 609 -7.94 -0.45 -39.18
CA LEU A 609 -8.84 0.63 -39.65
C LEU A 609 -8.63 0.98 -41.12
N ALA A 610 -7.38 0.85 -41.62
CA ALA A 610 -7.03 1.05 -43.00
C ALA A 610 -7.72 0.06 -43.95
N ALA A 611 -8.01 -1.16 -43.50
CA ALA A 611 -8.67 -2.23 -44.25
C ALA A 611 -10.20 -2.27 -44.09
N GLU A 612 -10.79 -1.47 -43.18
CA GLU A 612 -12.23 -1.42 -43.01
C GLU A 612 -12.93 -0.96 -44.29
N PRO A 613 -14.01 -1.66 -44.74
CA PRO A 613 -14.81 -1.25 -45.88
C PRO A 613 -15.41 0.14 -45.64
N ARG A 614 -15.17 1.08 -46.56
CA ARG A 614 -15.74 2.42 -46.54
C ARG A 614 -15.82 3.02 -47.93
N THR A 615 -16.75 3.93 -48.09
CA THR A 615 -16.78 4.80 -49.27
C THR A 615 -15.66 5.81 -49.14
N ARG A 616 -14.71 5.85 -50.09
CA ARG A 616 -13.61 6.80 -50.10
C ARG A 616 -14.14 8.20 -50.39
N SER A 617 -13.64 9.19 -49.68
CA SER A 617 -13.97 10.60 -49.89
C SER A 617 -12.76 11.31 -50.47
N GLY A 618 -11.86 11.78 -49.95
CA GLY A 618 -10.78 12.66 -50.42
C GLY A 618 -11.11 14.14 -50.22
N ALA A 619 -12.19 14.45 -49.53
CA ALA A 619 -12.53 15.82 -49.16
C ALA A 619 -11.59 16.33 -48.07
N THR A 620 -11.20 17.59 -48.18
CA THR A 620 -10.29 18.24 -47.23
C THR A 620 -11.00 19.39 -46.49
N LEU A 621 -10.47 19.72 -45.34
CA LEU A 621 -10.94 20.79 -44.45
C LEU A 621 -9.76 21.58 -43.90
N GLY A 622 -9.98 22.83 -43.51
CA GLY A 622 -8.97 23.66 -42.85
C GLY A 622 -7.76 23.92 -43.75
N ALA A 623 -7.97 24.27 -45.02
CA ALA A 623 -6.94 24.46 -46.04
C ALA A 623 -6.01 23.22 -46.16
N GLY A 624 -6.64 22.03 -46.23
CA GLY A 624 -5.94 20.75 -46.36
C GLY A 624 -5.26 20.25 -45.06
N ALA A 625 -5.58 20.79 -43.90
CA ALA A 625 -5.04 20.33 -42.65
C ALA A 625 -5.67 19.01 -42.15
N LEU A 626 -6.91 18.77 -42.56
CA LEU A 626 -7.69 17.58 -42.29
C LEU A 626 -8.18 16.96 -43.61
N ALA A 627 -8.27 15.64 -43.66
CA ALA A 627 -8.90 14.90 -44.73
C ALA A 627 -9.96 13.96 -44.19
N LEU A 628 -11.11 13.89 -44.86
CA LEU A 628 -12.08 12.81 -44.71
C LEU A 628 -11.63 11.66 -45.62
N ASP A 629 -10.96 10.66 -45.08
CA ASP A 629 -10.46 9.50 -45.86
C ASP A 629 -11.61 8.65 -46.41
N GLY A 630 -12.72 8.61 -45.67
CA GLY A 630 -13.94 7.93 -46.11
C GLY A 630 -15.02 7.91 -45.06
N TYR A 631 -16.10 7.24 -45.36
CA TYR A 631 -17.27 7.12 -44.48
C TYR A 631 -18.02 5.83 -44.77
N ARG A 632 -18.91 5.44 -43.82
CA ARG A 632 -19.82 4.30 -43.94
C ARG A 632 -21.13 4.61 -43.22
N HIS A 633 -22.24 4.44 -43.94
CA HIS A 633 -23.60 4.45 -43.41
C HIS A 633 -24.49 3.46 -44.16
N PRO A 634 -25.62 2.99 -43.65
CA PRO A 634 -26.59 2.20 -44.38
C PRO A 634 -27.29 3.08 -45.45
N ALA A 635 -27.66 2.46 -46.57
CA ALA A 635 -28.43 3.13 -47.63
C ALA A 635 -29.89 3.38 -47.25
N GLU A 636 -30.43 2.66 -46.28
CA GLU A 636 -31.84 2.70 -45.84
C GLU A 636 -31.90 2.93 -44.34
N ALA A 637 -32.95 3.60 -43.89
CA ALA A 637 -33.25 3.81 -42.46
C ALA A 637 -34.75 3.95 -42.22
N ARG A 638 -35.18 3.90 -40.95
CA ARG A 638 -36.58 4.10 -40.58
C ARG A 638 -36.74 5.32 -39.66
N PRO A 639 -37.90 5.99 -39.71
CA PRO A 639 -38.17 7.06 -38.78
C PRO A 639 -38.09 6.59 -37.31
N GLY A 640 -37.49 7.40 -36.45
CA GLY A 640 -37.29 7.09 -35.03
C GLY A 640 -36.12 6.14 -34.72
N GLU A 641 -35.44 5.58 -35.72
CA GLU A 641 -34.23 4.79 -35.53
C GLU A 641 -32.97 5.70 -35.46
N THR A 642 -31.88 5.14 -34.98
CA THR A 642 -30.55 5.78 -35.08
C THR A 642 -29.87 5.30 -36.35
N LEU A 643 -29.48 6.25 -37.22
CA LEU A 643 -28.68 6.00 -38.42
C LEU A 643 -27.21 5.88 -38.00
N PRO A 644 -26.59 4.69 -38.05
CA PRO A 644 -25.18 4.53 -37.72
C PRO A 644 -24.30 5.15 -38.82
N LEU A 645 -23.42 6.06 -38.43
CA LEU A 645 -22.47 6.72 -39.31
C LEU A 645 -21.04 6.60 -38.78
N ALA A 646 -20.15 5.98 -39.55
CA ALA A 646 -18.72 5.95 -39.26
C ALA A 646 -17.98 6.89 -40.24
N LEU A 647 -17.24 7.83 -39.68
CA LEU A 647 -16.36 8.76 -40.41
C LEU A 647 -14.90 8.35 -40.17
N TYR A 648 -14.07 8.48 -41.21
CA TYR A 648 -12.65 8.15 -41.15
C TYR A 648 -11.84 9.41 -41.46
N TRP A 649 -11.28 9.98 -40.41
CA TRP A 649 -10.54 11.23 -40.47
C TRP A 649 -9.04 10.98 -40.48
N ARG A 650 -8.28 11.90 -41.09
CA ARG A 650 -6.82 11.96 -41.01
C ARG A 650 -6.39 13.41 -40.89
N ALA A 651 -5.58 13.72 -39.87
CA ALA A 651 -4.90 14.99 -39.82
C ALA A 651 -3.66 14.92 -40.75
N GLU A 652 -3.52 15.84 -41.66
CA GLU A 652 -2.34 15.94 -42.54
C GLU A 652 -1.21 16.75 -41.87
N ARG A 653 -1.55 17.59 -40.91
CA ARG A 653 -0.63 18.34 -40.06
C ARG A 653 -1.24 18.56 -38.66
N ALA A 654 -0.40 18.96 -37.69
CA ALA A 654 -0.88 19.30 -36.37
C ALA A 654 -1.95 20.40 -36.42
N LEU A 655 -3.04 20.19 -35.68
CA LEU A 655 -4.17 21.12 -35.63
C LEU A 655 -4.00 22.07 -34.45
N PRO A 656 -4.27 23.39 -34.63
CA PRO A 656 -3.98 24.41 -33.63
C PRO A 656 -5.00 24.43 -32.50
N GLN A 657 -6.20 23.86 -32.71
CA GLN A 657 -7.31 23.90 -31.76
C GLN A 657 -8.26 22.72 -31.94
N ASP A 658 -9.28 22.65 -31.09
CA ASP A 658 -10.30 21.60 -31.16
C ASP A 658 -11.47 22.05 -32.04
N TYR A 659 -11.93 21.11 -32.90
CA TYR A 659 -13.06 21.31 -33.80
C TYR A 659 -14.20 20.36 -33.43
N VAL A 660 -15.43 20.77 -33.81
CA VAL A 660 -16.65 19.98 -33.60
C VAL A 660 -17.12 19.47 -34.97
N VAL A 661 -17.45 18.18 -35.06
CA VAL A 661 -18.08 17.56 -36.22
C VAL A 661 -19.55 17.88 -36.22
N PHE A 662 -20.09 18.36 -37.33
CA PHE A 662 -21.52 18.39 -37.56
C PHE A 662 -21.92 17.36 -38.62
N VAL A 663 -23.04 16.68 -38.37
CA VAL A 663 -23.69 15.78 -39.30
C VAL A 663 -25.12 16.26 -39.49
N HIS A 664 -25.50 16.58 -40.73
CA HIS A 664 -26.85 17.00 -41.05
C HIS A 664 -27.49 16.05 -42.04
N LEU A 665 -28.78 15.74 -41.82
CA LEU A 665 -29.64 15.09 -42.79
C LEU A 665 -30.52 16.18 -43.45
N LEU A 666 -30.41 16.28 -44.75
CA LEU A 666 -31.15 17.28 -45.53
C LEU A 666 -32.32 16.61 -46.27
N GLY A 667 -33.49 17.24 -46.21
CA GLY A 667 -34.66 16.85 -46.96
C GLY A 667 -34.55 17.15 -48.47
N PRO A 668 -35.54 16.71 -49.26
CA PRO A 668 -35.52 16.93 -50.71
C PRO A 668 -35.46 18.40 -51.12
N ASN A 669 -35.88 19.31 -50.29
CA ASN A 669 -35.85 20.76 -50.52
C ASN A 669 -34.58 21.44 -49.95
N GLY A 670 -33.63 20.65 -49.44
CA GLY A 670 -32.40 21.16 -48.81
C GLY A 670 -32.57 21.63 -47.37
N ASP A 671 -33.76 21.49 -46.76
CA ASP A 671 -34.02 21.78 -45.35
C ASP A 671 -33.40 20.73 -44.41
N LYS A 672 -32.84 21.18 -43.28
CA LYS A 672 -32.21 20.31 -42.30
C LYS A 672 -33.29 19.65 -41.42
N VAL A 673 -33.43 18.32 -41.52
CA VAL A 673 -34.45 17.54 -40.83
C VAL A 673 -33.91 16.78 -39.61
N ALA A 674 -32.62 16.50 -39.53
CA ALA A 674 -31.91 15.97 -38.37
C ALA A 674 -30.49 16.48 -38.32
N GLN A 675 -29.92 16.58 -37.13
CA GLN A 675 -28.53 16.97 -36.94
C GLN A 675 -27.92 16.30 -35.73
N ARG A 676 -26.59 16.16 -35.78
CA ARG A 676 -25.72 15.86 -34.62
C ARG A 676 -24.48 16.71 -34.71
N ASP A 677 -24.22 17.47 -33.66
CA ASP A 677 -23.01 18.31 -33.52
C ASP A 677 -22.26 17.83 -32.28
N THR A 678 -21.15 17.16 -32.46
CA THR A 678 -20.40 16.54 -31.37
C THR A 678 -18.91 16.59 -31.65
N PRO A 679 -18.07 16.87 -30.65
CA PRO A 679 -16.63 16.70 -30.81
C PRO A 679 -16.31 15.28 -31.28
N PRO A 680 -15.28 15.10 -32.12
CA PRO A 680 -14.88 13.76 -32.56
C PRO A 680 -14.66 12.81 -31.37
N LEU A 681 -15.06 11.55 -31.53
CA LEU A 681 -14.97 10.51 -30.52
C LEU A 681 -15.65 10.93 -29.20
N ASP A 682 -16.77 11.66 -29.28
CA ASP A 682 -17.52 12.24 -28.17
C ASP A 682 -16.61 13.05 -27.19
N GLY A 683 -15.57 13.73 -27.75
CA GLY A 683 -14.63 14.57 -27.03
C GLY A 683 -13.49 13.82 -26.33
N SER A 684 -13.43 12.49 -26.44
CA SER A 684 -12.38 11.69 -25.78
C SER A 684 -11.00 11.86 -26.42
N LEU A 685 -10.93 12.23 -27.69
CA LEU A 685 -9.69 12.56 -28.41
C LEU A 685 -9.85 13.89 -29.18
N PRO A 686 -9.62 15.06 -28.53
CA PRO A 686 -9.70 16.37 -29.17
C PRO A 686 -8.82 16.48 -30.40
N THR A 687 -9.29 17.22 -31.44
CA THR A 687 -8.55 17.29 -32.72
C THR A 687 -7.15 17.89 -32.59
N SER A 688 -6.93 18.78 -31.61
CA SER A 688 -5.59 19.33 -31.31
C SER A 688 -4.55 18.29 -30.89
N ARG A 689 -5.01 17.10 -30.50
CA ARG A 689 -4.15 15.96 -30.09
C ARG A 689 -3.97 14.91 -31.20
N TRP A 690 -4.56 15.13 -32.38
CA TRP A 690 -4.43 14.19 -33.46
C TRP A 690 -3.02 14.23 -34.05
N GLN A 691 -2.44 13.05 -34.23
CA GLN A 691 -1.12 12.92 -34.86
C GLN A 691 -1.26 12.93 -36.39
N PRO A 692 -0.42 13.70 -37.09
CA PRO A 692 -0.44 13.70 -38.53
C PRO A 692 -0.25 12.31 -39.16
N GLY A 693 -1.03 11.98 -40.17
CA GLY A 693 -0.98 10.70 -40.90
C GLY A 693 -1.74 9.55 -40.23
N VAL A 694 -2.19 9.70 -38.99
CA VAL A 694 -2.96 8.65 -38.27
C VAL A 694 -4.41 8.67 -38.73
N LEU A 695 -4.94 7.49 -39.13
CA LEU A 695 -6.35 7.32 -39.46
C LEU A 695 -7.17 7.15 -38.19
N ILE A 696 -8.23 7.94 -38.03
CA ILE A 696 -9.11 7.96 -36.88
C ILE A 696 -10.54 7.66 -37.34
N ARG A 697 -11.16 6.63 -36.74
CA ARG A 697 -12.58 6.34 -36.93
C ARG A 697 -13.38 7.08 -35.88
N ASP A 698 -14.36 7.84 -36.35
CA ASP A 698 -15.27 8.65 -35.56
C ASP A 698 -16.71 8.25 -35.88
N ASP A 699 -17.41 7.63 -34.91
CA ASP A 699 -18.80 7.21 -35.08
C ASP A 699 -19.73 8.34 -34.65
N GLN A 700 -20.48 8.87 -35.62
CA GLN A 700 -21.40 9.99 -35.47
C GLN A 700 -22.85 9.52 -35.70
N ASP A 701 -23.32 8.59 -34.87
CA ASP A 701 -24.66 8.00 -34.99
C ASP A 701 -25.74 9.08 -34.89
N LEU A 702 -26.58 9.21 -35.92
CA LEU A 702 -27.59 10.26 -36.05
C LEU A 702 -28.98 9.76 -35.69
N ALA A 703 -29.61 10.32 -34.65
CA ALA A 703 -31.00 10.00 -34.31
C ALA A 703 -31.97 10.60 -35.35
N LEU A 704 -32.80 9.78 -35.94
CA LEU A 704 -33.83 10.21 -36.87
C LEU A 704 -35.15 10.56 -36.17
N PRO A 705 -35.80 11.68 -36.54
CA PRO A 705 -37.11 12.01 -35.96
C PRO A 705 -38.17 10.91 -36.21
N PRO A 706 -39.03 10.59 -35.24
CA PRO A 706 -40.07 9.56 -35.40
C PRO A 706 -41.08 9.88 -36.49
N GLY A 707 -41.27 11.18 -36.79
CA GLY A 707 -42.24 11.65 -37.82
C GLY A 707 -41.59 11.94 -39.17
N LEU A 708 -40.37 11.46 -39.43
CA LEU A 708 -39.68 11.71 -40.70
C LEU A 708 -40.43 11.05 -41.85
N PRO A 709 -40.88 11.80 -42.89
CA PRO A 709 -41.62 11.25 -44.01
C PRO A 709 -40.76 10.26 -44.81
N PRO A 710 -41.34 9.22 -45.42
CA PRO A 710 -40.65 8.37 -46.40
C PRO A 710 -40.12 9.23 -47.58
N GLY A 711 -38.89 8.96 -47.97
CA GLY A 711 -38.26 9.71 -49.04
C GLY A 711 -36.74 9.57 -49.09
N THR A 712 -36.10 10.24 -50.05
CA THR A 712 -34.65 10.27 -50.17
C THR A 712 -34.09 11.53 -49.52
N TYR A 713 -33.13 11.37 -48.63
CA TYR A 713 -32.48 12.42 -47.85
C TYR A 713 -31.01 12.43 -48.16
N THR A 714 -30.42 13.62 -48.13
CA THR A 714 -28.95 13.78 -48.32
C THR A 714 -28.24 13.93 -47.00
N LEU A 715 -27.24 13.08 -46.75
CA LEU A 715 -26.40 13.16 -45.55
C LEU A 715 -25.17 14.02 -45.89
N VAL A 716 -24.88 15.00 -45.03
CA VAL A 716 -23.71 15.88 -45.18
C VAL A 716 -22.97 16.00 -43.86
N VAL A 717 -21.64 16.22 -43.96
CA VAL A 717 -20.74 16.35 -42.81
C VAL A 717 -19.78 17.52 -42.97
N GLY A 718 -19.29 18.01 -41.85
CA GLY A 718 -18.21 18.98 -41.80
C GLY A 718 -17.72 19.19 -40.38
N MET A 719 -16.79 20.15 -40.24
CA MET A 719 -16.31 20.58 -38.94
C MET A 719 -16.36 22.10 -38.84
N TYR A 720 -16.49 22.57 -37.63
CA TYR A 720 -16.45 24.00 -37.30
C TYR A 720 -15.66 24.28 -36.03
N ASP A 721 -15.20 25.51 -35.89
CA ASP A 721 -14.59 26.03 -34.68
C ASP A 721 -15.70 26.33 -33.62
N PRO A 722 -15.71 25.67 -32.47
CA PRO A 722 -16.76 25.85 -31.47
C PRO A 722 -16.79 27.25 -30.83
N GLN A 723 -15.73 28.03 -30.94
CA GLN A 723 -15.69 29.40 -30.39
C GLN A 723 -16.29 30.43 -31.34
N THR A 724 -16.05 30.25 -32.64
CA THR A 724 -16.50 31.21 -33.67
C THR A 724 -17.72 30.73 -34.44
N ILE A 725 -18.08 29.44 -34.35
CA ILE A 725 -19.13 28.77 -35.10
C ILE A 725 -18.87 28.85 -36.63
N VAL A 726 -17.64 29.10 -37.01
CA VAL A 726 -17.24 29.16 -38.42
C VAL A 726 -16.83 27.77 -38.90
N SER A 727 -17.46 27.32 -40.00
CA SER A 727 -17.07 26.07 -40.66
C SER A 727 -15.66 26.15 -41.20
N ILE A 728 -14.90 25.07 -41.05
CA ILE A 728 -13.54 24.93 -41.62
C ILE A 728 -13.52 24.11 -42.91
N ASN A 729 -14.71 23.79 -43.44
CA ASN A 729 -14.78 23.07 -44.74
C ASN A 729 -14.29 23.96 -45.87
N ASP A 730 -13.40 23.42 -46.69
CA ASP A 730 -12.79 24.20 -47.80
C ASP A 730 -13.80 24.53 -48.91
N VAL A 731 -14.84 23.71 -49.11
CA VAL A 731 -15.83 23.82 -50.24
C VAL A 731 -17.28 23.62 -49.73
N GLY A 732 -17.61 24.02 -48.50
CA GLY A 732 -18.96 23.79 -47.91
C GLY A 732 -19.13 22.39 -47.31
N PRO A 733 -20.35 22.02 -46.86
CA PRO A 733 -20.60 20.70 -46.29
C PRO A 733 -20.28 19.57 -47.25
N ILE A 734 -19.59 18.53 -46.79
CA ILE A 734 -19.17 17.37 -47.57
C ILE A 734 -20.35 16.41 -47.71
N PRO A 735 -20.85 16.10 -48.92
CA PRO A 735 -21.90 15.12 -49.12
C PRO A 735 -21.38 13.69 -48.87
N LEU A 736 -22.10 12.93 -48.08
CA LEU A 736 -21.83 11.52 -47.78
C LEU A 736 -22.71 10.54 -48.57
N GLY A 737 -23.65 11.06 -49.36
CA GLY A 737 -24.59 10.27 -50.16
C GLY A 737 -26.02 10.39 -49.71
N GLU A 738 -26.89 9.54 -50.27
CA GLU A 738 -28.31 9.54 -50.01
C GLU A 738 -28.68 8.42 -49.03
N VAL A 739 -29.70 8.69 -48.20
CA VAL A 739 -30.32 7.73 -47.29
C VAL A 739 -31.82 7.66 -47.62
N VAL A 740 -32.32 6.49 -47.95
CA VAL A 740 -33.73 6.26 -48.22
C VAL A 740 -34.43 5.93 -46.91
N VAL A 741 -35.36 6.79 -46.48
CA VAL A 741 -36.21 6.57 -45.33
C VAL A 741 -37.46 5.85 -45.75
N ARG A 742 -37.78 4.68 -45.16
CA ARG A 742 -38.92 3.85 -45.48
C ARG A 742 -39.89 3.69 -44.31
#